data_ae6d23eba88690f0d589ed7bfd0c3816
#
_entry.id   ae6d23eba88690f0d589ed7bfd0c3816
#
_cell.length_a   1.000
_cell.length_b   1.000
_cell.length_c   1.000
_cell.angle_alpha   90.00
_cell.angle_beta   90.00
_cell.angle_gamma   90.00
#
_symmetry.space_group_name_H-M   'P 1'
#
loop_
_entity.id
_entity.type
_entity.pdbx_description
1 polymer ?
#
loop_
_entity_poly.entity_id
_entity_poly.type
_entity_poly.pdbx_seq_one_letter_code
_entity_poly.pdbx_strand_id
1 'polypeptide(L)'
;MNIQSINQISKNFSLQKVSSSNRLISKDLEIKTEENTDVFQSNIAFEGITSKGVVTQRGLLMHITSLPAYRSFCGQFGDLQTTKFINWLKQAKQTHWIMNPLNALEDNLCPYSSSGRFSRNKFIVNLNKLTTKEYGNILKPSELPDDITVPEFTLDMLERQKNPRFKKAYERFVKLSETETIKKEYNNFINEQDSLWLEDYANYDALSRKFGAYWLNWDKKLQTAPENAKAEGITLKDKILQVLDGKINKDEYEENIGLYKFEQFLYDKQYNQMAEELAGKGIRLMMDLPVGVSAGGVDVWGKKSIFLLDKDFRPTKVSGCPSEKAYPYTQVWGHALYNYDSPDFWEYHEASLKQLLKNADLRLDHFVGYVNRAAIPVEYKKADGTLLKGNDIFKSVKDGGMGEGFFDNSWIEDIYNKKSPKGENVFEVFIRVAKELGLKPEETYVLEDFGPLAKTKAYKEFQKKFGKNFISQHVPVGMDICDAKNRKHLKKNVAILTGNHDMPPLREFVDKLTDEKLDKRMKKRFERFCREELQLTDDEIKDKNAIYENLLKWHYTKDVKQVQTTLQDALGIYFRPNIPGFWNGMLDKFLMKTTPEALLPYWNRVFPKDFLTRENQSGINPGYKSLADKFVNMMKDLYPKNKNT
;
A
#
# COMPACT_ATOMS: atom_id res chain seq x y z
N MET A 1 8.63 -15.69 27.14
CA MET A 1 9.90 -16.35 26.76
C MET A 1 10.99 -15.29 26.69
N ASN A 2 12.13 -15.60 27.23
CA ASN A 2 13.18 -14.66 27.60
C ASN A 2 14.00 -14.22 26.36
N ILE A 3 14.40 -12.97 26.30
CA ILE A 3 15.16 -12.33 25.19
C ILE A 3 16.46 -13.08 24.83
N GLN A 4 16.98 -13.93 25.72
CA GLN A 4 18.15 -14.77 25.44
C GLN A 4 17.92 -15.92 24.44
N SER A 5 16.67 -16.33 24.20
CA SER A 5 16.35 -17.41 23.26
C SER A 5 16.32 -16.96 21.80
N ILE A 6 16.18 -15.66 21.55
CA ILE A 6 16.11 -15.07 20.19
C ILE A 6 17.52 -14.89 19.60
N ASN A 7 18.51 -14.66 20.45
CA ASN A 7 19.90 -14.47 20.00
C ASN A 7 20.63 -15.76 19.59
N GLN A 8 20.06 -16.93 19.86
CA GLN A 8 20.68 -18.20 19.45
C GLN A 8 20.25 -18.68 18.07
N ILE A 9 19.10 -18.19 17.58
CA ILE A 9 18.59 -18.55 16.24
C ILE A 9 19.30 -17.76 15.13
N SER A 10 19.78 -16.55 15.42
CA SER A 10 20.47 -15.69 14.44
C SER A 10 21.92 -16.12 14.12
N LYS A 11 22.51 -17.06 14.86
CA LYS A 11 23.91 -17.48 14.66
C LYS A 11 24.13 -18.62 13.66
N ASN A 12 23.08 -19.26 13.16
CA ASN A 12 23.21 -20.44 12.30
C ASN A 12 22.94 -20.21 10.81
N PHE A 13 22.79 -18.97 10.35
CA PHE A 13 22.70 -18.68 8.92
C PHE A 13 24.03 -18.19 8.39
N SER A 14 24.81 -19.11 7.82
CA SER A 14 26.04 -18.78 7.10
C SER A 14 25.69 -18.06 5.79
N LEU A 15 26.16 -16.84 5.65
CA LEU A 15 26.16 -16.07 4.40
C LEU A 15 27.02 -16.79 3.34
N GLN A 16 26.41 -17.39 2.36
CA GLN A 16 27.15 -17.87 1.19
C GLN A 16 27.57 -16.67 0.33
N LYS A 17 28.89 -16.39 0.36
CA LYS A 17 29.53 -15.53 -0.62
C LYS A 17 29.54 -16.24 -1.97
N VAL A 18 28.78 -15.70 -2.92
CA VAL A 18 28.93 -16.09 -4.34
C VAL A 18 30.08 -15.29 -4.92
N SER A 19 31.18 -15.98 -5.30
CA SER A 19 32.34 -15.39 -5.91
C SER A 19 32.01 -14.75 -7.24
N SER A 20 32.57 -13.57 -7.45
CA SER A 20 32.51 -12.74 -8.64
C SER A 20 33.20 -13.41 -9.83
N SER A 21 32.41 -13.86 -10.79
CA SER A 21 32.90 -14.03 -12.18
C SER A 21 31.75 -13.63 -13.12
N ASN A 22 31.77 -12.38 -13.52
CA ASN A 22 31.28 -11.93 -14.83
C ASN A 22 31.65 -10.45 -15.02
N ARG A 23 32.89 -10.24 -15.52
CA ARG A 23 33.17 -9.12 -16.38
C ARG A 23 32.53 -9.42 -17.73
N LEU A 24 31.79 -8.46 -18.21
CA LEU A 24 31.26 -8.20 -19.56
C LEU A 24 29.73 -7.94 -19.49
N ILE A 25 29.45 -6.68 -19.51
CA ILE A 25 28.42 -5.99 -20.31
C ILE A 25 28.40 -4.53 -19.82
N SER A 26 29.30 -3.76 -20.36
CA SER A 26 29.22 -2.29 -20.41
C SER A 26 29.54 -1.90 -21.84
N LYS A 27 28.56 -1.96 -22.71
CA LYS A 27 28.49 -1.21 -23.96
C LYS A 27 27.06 -1.27 -24.47
N ASP A 28 26.63 -0.13 -24.96
CA ASP A 28 25.45 0.14 -25.78
C ASP A 28 24.10 0.27 -25.04
N LEU A 29 23.91 1.48 -24.54
CA LEU A 29 22.59 2.13 -24.52
C LEU A 29 22.81 3.64 -24.42
N GLU A 30 23.23 4.26 -25.54
CA GLU A 30 23.04 5.70 -25.74
C GLU A 30 21.57 5.96 -26.06
N ILE A 31 20.86 6.53 -25.11
CA ILE A 31 19.53 7.11 -25.33
C ILE A 31 19.76 8.58 -25.62
N LYS A 32 19.48 8.99 -26.87
CA LYS A 32 19.37 10.41 -27.24
C LYS A 32 18.19 11.02 -26.51
N THR A 33 18.48 12.00 -25.65
CA THR A 33 17.49 12.88 -25.03
C THR A 33 17.34 14.12 -25.92
N GLU A 34 16.17 14.30 -26.52
CA GLU A 34 15.74 15.60 -27.00
C GLU A 34 15.05 16.32 -25.82
N GLU A 35 15.51 17.54 -25.56
CA GLU A 35 14.92 18.47 -24.59
C GLU A 35 13.53 18.93 -25.08
N ASN A 36 12.48 18.63 -24.32
CA ASN A 36 11.24 19.38 -24.36
C ASN A 36 10.69 19.51 -22.94
N THR A 37 10.81 20.73 -22.43
CA THR A 37 10.17 21.21 -21.20
C THR A 37 8.74 21.63 -21.54
N ASP A 38 7.84 20.66 -21.63
CA ASP A 38 6.42 20.93 -21.60
C ASP A 38 5.76 20.15 -20.47
N VAL A 39 4.95 20.88 -19.72
CA VAL A 39 4.08 20.36 -18.66
C VAL A 39 3.24 19.23 -19.25
N PHE A 40 3.60 17.99 -18.95
CA PHE A 40 2.87 16.82 -19.43
C PHE A 40 1.51 16.73 -18.76
N GLN A 41 0.52 17.40 -19.35
CA GLN A 41 -0.85 16.93 -19.27
C GLN A 41 -0.93 15.65 -20.11
N SER A 42 -0.77 14.50 -19.47
CA SER A 42 -0.91 13.21 -20.14
C SER A 42 -2.39 12.92 -20.40
N ASN A 43 -2.98 13.61 -21.37
CA ASN A 43 -4.20 13.18 -22.03
C ASN A 43 -3.90 11.99 -22.96
N ILE A 44 -3.34 10.90 -22.39
CA ILE A 44 -3.36 9.61 -23.07
C ILE A 44 -4.75 9.04 -22.84
N ALA A 45 -5.65 9.26 -23.79
CA ALA A 45 -6.89 8.53 -23.86
C ALA A 45 -6.53 7.04 -24.01
N PHE A 46 -6.75 6.25 -22.96
CA PHE A 46 -6.68 4.80 -23.02
C PHE A 46 -7.90 4.33 -23.84
N GLU A 47 -7.78 4.30 -25.16
CA GLU A 47 -8.78 3.65 -26.01
C GLU A 47 -8.74 2.15 -25.72
N GLY A 48 -9.56 1.75 -24.76
CA GLY A 48 -9.87 0.35 -24.55
C GLY A 48 -10.69 -0.17 -25.72
N ILE A 49 -10.21 -1.23 -26.36
CA ILE A 49 -10.88 -1.90 -27.45
C ILE A 49 -12.23 -2.39 -26.95
N THR A 50 -13.31 -1.79 -27.41
CA THR A 50 -14.69 -2.20 -27.12
C THR A 50 -15.09 -3.35 -28.06
N SER A 51 -14.70 -4.56 -27.71
CA SER A 51 -15.45 -5.74 -28.11
C SER A 51 -16.43 -6.08 -26.98
N LYS A 52 -17.69 -6.39 -27.29
CA LYS A 52 -18.72 -6.72 -26.30
C LYS A 52 -18.18 -7.75 -25.29
N GLY A 53 -18.16 -7.36 -23.99
CA GLY A 53 -17.83 -8.27 -22.89
C GLY A 53 -16.34 -8.35 -22.50
N VAL A 54 -15.47 -7.43 -22.92
CA VAL A 54 -14.05 -7.44 -22.55
C VAL A 54 -13.78 -6.44 -21.43
N VAL A 55 -13.14 -6.90 -20.37
CA VAL A 55 -12.69 -6.07 -19.23
C VAL A 55 -11.73 -4.99 -19.73
N THR A 56 -12.04 -3.73 -19.46
CA THR A 56 -11.24 -2.60 -19.94
C THR A 56 -10.02 -2.31 -19.06
N GLN A 57 -10.15 -2.49 -17.74
CA GLN A 57 -9.07 -2.30 -16.78
C GLN A 57 -8.66 -3.65 -16.15
N ARG A 58 -7.38 -3.95 -16.16
CA ARG A 58 -6.79 -5.17 -15.62
C ARG A 58 -5.64 -4.78 -14.72
N GLY A 59 -5.81 -5.02 -13.42
CA GLY A 59 -4.82 -4.64 -12.40
C GLY A 59 -4.13 -5.86 -11.80
N LEU A 60 -2.83 -5.76 -11.59
CA LEU A 60 -2.07 -6.74 -10.84
C LEU A 60 -1.56 -6.13 -9.53
N LEU A 61 -1.98 -6.73 -8.42
CA LEU A 61 -1.57 -6.32 -7.08
C LEU A 61 -0.24 -6.97 -6.70
N MET A 62 0.76 -6.15 -6.47
CA MET A 62 2.07 -6.55 -5.97
C MET A 62 2.79 -5.35 -5.38
N HIS A 63 3.16 -5.42 -4.10
CA HIS A 63 3.94 -4.35 -3.47
C HIS A 63 5.38 -4.36 -3.97
N ILE A 64 5.92 -3.19 -4.31
CA ILE A 64 7.27 -3.09 -4.89
C ILE A 64 8.35 -3.71 -4.00
N THR A 65 8.23 -3.61 -2.66
CA THR A 65 9.22 -4.15 -1.72
C THR A 65 9.32 -5.68 -1.77
N SER A 66 8.30 -6.39 -2.26
CA SER A 66 8.37 -7.83 -2.45
C SER A 66 9.08 -8.24 -3.75
N LEU A 67 9.38 -7.29 -4.64
CA LEU A 67 10.26 -7.57 -5.78
C LEU A 67 11.71 -7.73 -5.30
N PRO A 68 12.49 -8.63 -5.93
CA PRO A 68 13.92 -8.65 -5.72
C PRO A 68 14.56 -7.40 -6.31
N ALA A 69 15.76 -7.06 -5.87
CA ALA A 69 16.50 -5.93 -6.39
C ALA A 69 18.01 -6.22 -6.48
N TYR A 70 18.71 -5.40 -7.26
CA TYR A 70 20.16 -5.41 -7.34
C TYR A 70 20.74 -4.50 -6.24
N ARG A 71 21.58 -5.07 -5.36
CA ARG A 71 22.20 -4.34 -4.24
C ARG A 71 21.18 -3.69 -3.28
N SER A 72 20.06 -4.36 -3.04
CA SER A 72 19.06 -3.97 -2.05
C SER A 72 18.37 -5.21 -1.51
N PHE A 73 17.89 -5.16 -0.28
CA PHE A 73 17.14 -6.24 0.33
C PHE A 73 15.70 -6.31 -0.17
N CYS A 74 15.16 -5.23 -0.74
CA CYS A 74 13.82 -5.18 -1.30
C CYS A 74 13.81 -4.42 -2.63
N GLY A 75 12.72 -4.57 -3.40
CA GLY A 75 12.52 -3.88 -4.67
C GLY A 75 12.65 -2.37 -4.56
N GLN A 76 13.15 -1.75 -5.61
CA GLN A 76 13.44 -0.33 -5.67
C GLN A 76 13.13 0.24 -7.06
N PHE A 77 12.94 1.56 -7.13
CA PHE A 77 12.58 2.27 -8.35
C PHE A 77 13.65 2.14 -9.45
N GLY A 78 13.20 1.82 -10.67
CA GLY A 78 14.09 1.72 -11.83
C GLY A 78 15.24 0.71 -11.67
N ASP A 79 15.07 -0.29 -10.80
CA ASP A 79 15.93 -1.45 -10.72
C ASP A 79 15.66 -2.40 -11.89
N LEU A 80 16.69 -3.16 -12.29
CA LEU A 80 16.56 -4.13 -13.37
C LEU A 80 15.40 -5.12 -13.14
N GLN A 81 15.19 -5.58 -11.91
CA GLN A 81 14.12 -6.53 -11.59
C GLN A 81 12.75 -5.85 -11.66
N THR A 82 12.65 -4.61 -11.21
CA THR A 82 11.44 -3.79 -11.34
C THR A 82 11.10 -3.55 -12.81
N THR A 83 12.08 -3.21 -13.65
CA THR A 83 11.88 -3.05 -15.10
C THR A 83 11.46 -4.37 -15.77
N LYS A 84 12.06 -5.51 -15.39
CA LYS A 84 11.61 -6.84 -15.86
C LYS A 84 10.15 -7.11 -15.49
N PHE A 85 9.75 -6.78 -14.27
CA PHE A 85 8.37 -6.93 -13.80
C PHE A 85 7.41 -6.04 -14.60
N ILE A 86 7.75 -4.78 -14.84
CA ILE A 86 6.96 -3.85 -15.67
C ILE A 86 6.80 -4.40 -17.10
N ASN A 87 7.86 -4.94 -17.69
CA ASN A 87 7.80 -5.57 -19.01
C ASN A 87 6.89 -6.81 -19.02
N TRP A 88 6.94 -7.61 -17.98
CA TRP A 88 6.06 -8.76 -17.82
C TRP A 88 4.59 -8.34 -17.67
N LEU A 89 4.28 -7.29 -16.90
CA LEU A 89 2.94 -6.71 -16.80
C LEU A 89 2.39 -6.34 -18.19
N LYS A 90 3.21 -5.71 -19.04
CA LYS A 90 2.82 -5.39 -20.42
C LYS A 90 2.54 -6.65 -21.23
N GLN A 91 3.40 -7.67 -21.14
CA GLN A 91 3.21 -8.96 -21.82
C GLN A 91 1.93 -9.65 -21.36
N ALA A 92 1.64 -9.60 -20.05
CA ALA A 92 0.42 -10.08 -19.43
C ALA A 92 -0.80 -9.17 -19.64
N LYS A 93 -0.73 -8.20 -20.56
CA LYS A 93 -1.85 -7.30 -20.89
C LYS A 93 -2.45 -6.56 -19.70
N GLN A 94 -1.67 -6.35 -18.65
CA GLN A 94 -2.12 -5.55 -17.52
C GLN A 94 -2.16 -4.06 -17.89
N THR A 95 -3.15 -3.35 -17.41
CA THR A 95 -3.32 -1.91 -17.58
C THR A 95 -2.98 -1.13 -16.33
N HIS A 96 -2.91 -1.82 -15.17
CA HIS A 96 -2.57 -1.23 -13.89
C HIS A 96 -1.59 -2.10 -13.12
N TRP A 97 -0.62 -1.46 -12.51
CA TRP A 97 0.13 -2.03 -11.40
C TRP A 97 -0.45 -1.50 -10.09
N ILE A 98 -1.08 -2.39 -9.32
CA ILE A 98 -1.70 -2.03 -8.05
C ILE A 98 -0.67 -2.22 -6.94
N MET A 99 -0.52 -1.22 -6.08
CA MET A 99 0.40 -1.25 -4.94
C MET A 99 -0.32 -0.88 -3.65
N ASN A 100 0.04 -1.56 -2.57
CA ASN A 100 -0.27 -1.09 -1.21
C ASN A 100 0.40 0.27 -0.97
N PRO A 101 0.05 1.02 0.07
CA PRO A 101 0.60 2.35 0.30
C PRO A 101 2.14 2.37 0.28
N LEU A 102 2.73 3.40 -0.34
CA LEU A 102 4.18 3.60 -0.40
C LEU A 102 4.68 4.59 0.66
N ASN A 103 3.99 4.65 1.78
CA ASN A 103 4.29 5.55 2.88
C ASN A 103 5.53 5.09 3.67
N ALA A 104 6.09 5.99 4.48
CA ALA A 104 7.18 5.65 5.38
C ALA A 104 6.80 4.49 6.30
N LEU A 105 7.73 3.55 6.48
CA LEU A 105 7.52 2.36 7.30
C LEU A 105 7.70 2.67 8.78
N GLU A 106 6.86 2.05 9.59
CA GLU A 106 7.07 1.88 11.04
C GLU A 106 7.70 0.50 11.33
N ASP A 107 8.03 0.23 12.58
CA ASP A 107 8.71 -1.01 13.02
C ASP A 107 8.01 -2.30 12.58
N ASN A 108 6.70 -2.23 12.38
CA ASN A 108 5.87 -3.36 11.95
C ASN A 108 5.92 -3.61 10.44
N LEU A 109 6.61 -2.79 9.66
CA LEU A 109 6.69 -2.83 8.19
C LEU A 109 5.35 -2.75 7.46
N CYS A 110 4.25 -2.51 8.18
CA CYS A 110 2.91 -2.44 7.59
C CYS A 110 2.75 -1.13 6.81
N PRO A 111 2.47 -1.16 5.51
CA PRO A 111 2.34 0.06 4.70
C PRO A 111 1.11 0.89 5.07
N TYR A 112 0.15 0.32 5.80
CA TYR A 112 -1.05 1.02 6.29
C TYR A 112 -0.84 1.70 7.64
N SER A 113 0.18 1.31 8.40
CA SER A 113 0.60 1.96 9.65
C SER A 113 1.58 3.08 9.35
N SER A 114 1.11 4.20 8.80
CA SER A 114 1.97 5.31 8.46
C SER A 114 1.90 6.42 9.50
N SER A 115 3.04 7.01 9.82
CA SER A 115 3.14 8.19 10.67
C SER A 115 2.53 9.45 10.03
N GLY A 116 2.37 9.45 8.71
CA GLY A 116 1.77 10.56 7.98
C GLY A 116 1.40 10.22 6.54
N ARG A 117 0.44 10.99 6.00
CA ARG A 117 -0.12 10.75 4.67
C ARG A 117 0.85 11.11 3.53
N PHE A 118 1.75 12.05 3.78
CA PHE A 118 2.67 12.56 2.77
C PHE A 118 4.05 11.91 2.78
N SER A 119 4.53 11.40 3.94
CA SER A 119 5.85 10.76 4.01
C SER A 119 5.93 9.51 3.15
N ARG A 120 7.07 9.29 2.53
CA ARG A 120 7.31 8.19 1.60
C ARG A 120 8.44 7.28 2.07
N ASN A 121 8.31 6.01 1.74
CA ASN A 121 9.28 4.98 2.08
C ASN A 121 10.60 5.19 1.33
N LYS A 122 11.59 5.81 1.98
CA LYS A 122 12.92 6.04 1.41
C LYS A 122 13.67 4.75 1.02
N PHE A 123 13.31 3.61 1.60
CA PHE A 123 14.03 2.35 1.35
C PHE A 123 13.76 1.75 -0.03
N ILE A 124 12.78 2.27 -0.79
CA ILE A 124 12.58 1.91 -2.20
C ILE A 124 13.33 2.81 -3.19
N VAL A 125 14.05 3.81 -2.70
CA VAL A 125 14.98 4.61 -3.50
C VAL A 125 16.16 3.74 -3.95
N ASN A 126 16.48 3.79 -5.23
CA ASN A 126 17.58 3.05 -5.85
C ASN A 126 18.90 3.81 -5.71
N LEU A 127 19.76 3.32 -4.83
CA LEU A 127 21.08 3.91 -4.60
C LEU A 127 22.02 3.80 -5.82
N ASN A 128 21.81 2.82 -6.71
CA ASN A 128 22.65 2.68 -7.91
C ASN A 128 22.51 3.91 -8.83
N LYS A 129 21.32 4.53 -8.89
CA LYS A 129 21.10 5.76 -9.66
C LYS A 129 21.98 6.93 -9.17
N LEU A 130 22.30 6.97 -7.87
CA LEU A 130 23.13 8.03 -7.27
C LEU A 130 24.59 7.99 -7.73
N THR A 131 25.00 6.94 -8.44
CA THR A 131 26.34 6.84 -9.06
C THR A 131 26.38 7.37 -10.49
N THR A 132 25.28 7.87 -11.02
CA THR A 132 25.17 8.37 -12.38
C THR A 132 25.29 9.89 -12.46
N LYS A 133 25.63 10.42 -13.65
CA LYS A 133 25.73 11.85 -13.91
C LYS A 133 24.41 12.57 -13.65
N GLU A 134 23.29 11.94 -13.99
CA GLU A 134 21.93 12.49 -13.74
C GLU A 134 21.71 12.84 -12.27
N TYR A 135 22.31 12.06 -11.36
CA TYR A 135 22.24 12.30 -9.92
C TYR A 135 23.50 12.95 -9.35
N GLY A 136 24.34 13.59 -10.22
CA GLY A 136 25.55 14.30 -9.79
C GLY A 136 26.69 13.40 -9.32
N ASN A 137 26.67 12.09 -9.59
CA ASN A 137 27.66 11.10 -9.12
C ASN A 137 27.94 11.19 -7.61
N ILE A 138 26.89 11.44 -6.81
CA ILE A 138 27.00 11.68 -5.35
C ILE A 138 27.33 10.40 -4.56
N LEU A 139 27.28 9.22 -5.16
CA LEU A 139 27.88 7.99 -4.67
C LEU A 139 28.86 7.42 -5.70
N LYS A 140 29.84 6.65 -5.21
CA LYS A 140 30.73 5.85 -6.06
C LYS A 140 30.21 4.41 -6.14
N PRO A 141 30.44 3.66 -7.24
CA PRO A 141 30.06 2.25 -7.34
C PRO A 141 30.61 1.36 -6.22
N SER A 142 31.80 1.70 -5.69
CA SER A 142 32.43 0.99 -4.56
C SER A 142 31.76 1.23 -3.20
N GLU A 143 30.86 2.21 -3.11
CA GLU A 143 30.14 2.56 -1.86
C GLU A 143 28.75 1.96 -1.81
N LEU A 144 28.31 1.35 -2.90
CA LEU A 144 27.03 0.65 -2.95
C LEU A 144 27.05 -0.61 -2.07
N PRO A 145 25.90 -1.06 -1.58
CA PRO A 145 25.81 -2.32 -0.84
C PRO A 145 26.29 -3.50 -1.70
N ASP A 146 26.69 -4.57 -1.03
CA ASP A 146 26.90 -5.86 -1.68
C ASP A 146 25.59 -6.37 -2.28
N ASP A 147 25.68 -7.15 -3.35
CA ASP A 147 24.52 -7.73 -4.02
C ASP A 147 24.08 -9.02 -3.30
N ILE A 148 23.37 -8.84 -2.19
CA ILE A 148 22.87 -9.92 -1.35
C ILE A 148 21.37 -10.05 -1.57
N THR A 149 20.92 -11.27 -1.85
CA THR A 149 19.50 -11.62 -1.93
C THR A 149 19.05 -12.25 -0.62
N VAL A 150 17.96 -11.76 -0.06
CA VAL A 150 17.32 -12.31 1.14
C VAL A 150 15.87 -12.66 0.83
N PRO A 151 15.32 -13.74 1.39
CA PRO A 151 13.90 -14.07 1.23
C PRO A 151 13.00 -13.13 2.06
N GLU A 152 13.55 -12.54 3.11
CA GLU A 152 12.88 -11.65 4.04
C GLU A 152 13.84 -10.58 4.54
N PHE A 153 13.31 -9.39 4.83
CA PHE A 153 14.09 -8.26 5.38
C PHE A 153 13.44 -7.73 6.67
N THR A 154 14.21 -6.97 7.44
CA THR A 154 13.74 -6.20 8.61
C THR A 154 14.01 -4.72 8.39
N LEU A 155 13.35 -3.85 9.16
CA LEU A 155 13.61 -2.41 9.13
C LEU A 155 15.09 -2.13 9.45
N ASP A 156 15.65 -2.76 10.49
CA ASP A 156 17.06 -2.64 10.86
C ASP A 156 18.02 -3.03 9.72
N MET A 157 17.72 -4.07 8.94
CA MET A 157 18.51 -4.44 7.77
C MET A 157 18.49 -3.34 6.71
N LEU A 158 17.32 -2.75 6.43
CA LEU A 158 17.18 -1.65 5.47
C LEU A 158 17.92 -0.39 5.95
N GLU A 159 17.79 -0.07 7.23
CA GLU A 159 18.45 1.08 7.84
C GLU A 159 19.98 0.96 7.79
N ARG A 160 20.53 -0.15 8.24
CA ARG A 160 21.99 -0.40 8.17
C ARG A 160 22.51 -0.40 6.73
N GLN A 161 21.70 -0.86 5.79
CA GLN A 161 22.10 -0.87 4.39
C GLN A 161 22.06 0.53 3.77
N LYS A 162 21.00 1.32 4.02
CA LYS A 162 20.72 2.54 3.25
C LYS A 162 21.07 3.84 3.98
N ASN A 163 20.81 3.96 5.29
CA ASN A 163 21.00 5.22 6.00
C ASN A 163 22.43 5.79 5.92
N PRO A 164 23.53 4.99 6.09
CA PRO A 164 24.89 5.52 5.95
C PRO A 164 25.20 6.05 4.54
N ARG A 165 24.56 5.45 3.53
CA ARG A 165 24.74 5.83 2.13
C ARG A 165 23.94 7.06 1.77
N PHE A 166 22.74 7.22 2.31
CA PHE A 166 21.97 8.46 2.18
C PHE A 166 22.73 9.63 2.82
N LYS A 167 23.27 9.44 4.03
CA LYS A 167 24.08 10.49 4.69
C LYS A 167 25.25 10.89 3.83
N LYS A 168 26.03 9.93 3.36
CA LYS A 168 27.18 10.20 2.49
C LYS A 168 26.80 10.88 1.17
N ALA A 169 25.70 10.45 0.55
CA ALA A 169 25.18 11.07 -0.66
C ALA A 169 24.77 12.53 -0.40
N TYR A 170 24.09 12.79 0.70
CA TYR A 170 23.68 14.13 1.11
C TYR A 170 24.88 15.06 1.36
N GLU A 171 25.91 14.62 2.09
CA GLU A 171 27.15 15.37 2.33
C GLU A 171 27.85 15.81 1.03
N ARG A 172 27.71 15.04 -0.05
CA ARG A 172 28.24 15.41 -1.38
C ARG A 172 27.27 16.25 -2.15
N PHE A 173 25.98 15.95 -2.06
CA PHE A 173 24.93 16.69 -2.73
C PHE A 173 24.94 18.17 -2.33
N VAL A 174 25.10 18.49 -1.04
CA VAL A 174 25.14 19.88 -0.57
C VAL A 174 26.34 20.66 -1.11
N LYS A 175 27.41 19.96 -1.54
CA LYS A 175 28.62 20.55 -2.12
C LYS A 175 28.55 20.72 -3.65
N LEU A 176 27.51 20.20 -4.30
CA LEU A 176 27.30 20.40 -5.73
C LEU A 176 27.02 21.88 -6.03
N SER A 177 27.43 22.32 -7.24
CA SER A 177 27.07 23.66 -7.70
C SER A 177 25.56 23.82 -7.84
N GLU A 178 25.03 24.98 -7.51
CA GLU A 178 23.62 25.32 -7.72
C GLU A 178 23.20 25.30 -9.21
N THR A 179 24.19 25.29 -10.12
CA THR A 179 23.93 25.19 -11.57
C THR A 179 23.63 23.75 -12.01
N GLU A 180 23.98 22.74 -11.21
CA GLU A 180 23.71 21.34 -11.51
C GLU A 180 22.18 21.08 -11.61
N THR A 181 21.78 20.27 -12.59
CA THR A 181 20.36 19.98 -12.85
C THR A 181 19.66 19.43 -11.62
N ILE A 182 20.30 18.47 -10.92
CA ILE A 182 19.73 17.85 -9.71
C ILE A 182 19.52 18.86 -8.58
N LYS A 183 20.35 19.90 -8.48
CA LYS A 183 20.16 20.98 -7.48
C LYS A 183 18.95 21.83 -7.82
N LYS A 184 18.75 22.16 -9.09
CA LYS A 184 17.58 22.90 -9.55
C LYS A 184 16.30 22.10 -9.32
N GLU A 185 16.30 20.80 -9.63
CA GLU A 185 15.16 19.91 -9.37
C GLU A 185 14.85 19.82 -7.88
N TYR A 186 15.88 19.71 -7.03
CA TYR A 186 15.72 19.73 -5.57
C TYR A 186 15.10 21.04 -5.08
N ASN A 187 15.59 22.18 -5.56
CA ASN A 187 15.07 23.48 -5.16
C ASN A 187 13.60 23.65 -5.60
N ASN A 188 13.23 23.18 -6.78
CA ASN A 188 11.84 23.15 -7.22
C ASN A 188 10.97 22.28 -6.30
N PHE A 189 11.43 21.09 -5.97
CA PHE A 189 10.73 20.18 -5.03
C PHE A 189 10.54 20.84 -3.66
N ILE A 190 11.57 21.50 -3.11
CA ILE A 190 11.45 22.22 -1.84
C ILE A 190 10.41 23.33 -1.95
N ASN A 191 10.47 24.16 -3.00
CA ASN A 191 9.52 25.27 -3.18
C ASN A 191 8.06 24.79 -3.28
N GLU A 192 7.82 23.60 -3.86
CA GLU A 192 6.48 23.04 -3.98
C GLU A 192 5.98 22.34 -2.71
N GLN A 193 6.87 21.71 -1.94
CA GLN A 193 6.47 20.78 -0.90
C GLN A 193 6.68 21.31 0.53
N ASP A 194 7.60 22.25 0.73
CA ASP A 194 8.07 22.62 2.07
C ASP A 194 6.93 23.18 2.94
N SER A 195 6.21 24.18 2.43
CA SER A 195 5.08 24.79 3.17
C SER A 195 3.84 23.87 3.28
N LEU A 196 3.74 22.86 2.42
CA LEU A 196 2.59 21.96 2.39
C LEU A 196 2.66 20.89 3.49
N TRP A 197 3.84 20.25 3.62
CA TRP A 197 4.04 19.14 4.56
C TRP A 197 5.51 18.90 4.94
N LEU A 198 6.47 19.20 4.05
CA LEU A 198 7.83 18.67 4.13
C LEU A 198 8.60 19.26 5.32
N GLU A 199 8.37 20.54 5.67
CA GLU A 199 8.98 21.17 6.84
C GLU A 199 8.55 20.48 8.14
N ASP A 200 7.24 20.27 8.34
CA ASP A 200 6.72 19.59 9.53
C ASP A 200 7.35 18.20 9.69
N TYR A 201 7.40 17.44 8.59
CA TYR A 201 7.91 16.07 8.59
C TYR A 201 9.42 16.00 8.82
N ALA A 202 10.18 16.92 8.25
CA ALA A 202 11.62 16.97 8.44
C ALA A 202 11.99 17.33 9.89
N ASN A 203 11.27 18.26 10.51
CA ASN A 203 11.45 18.60 11.92
C ASN A 203 11.03 17.43 12.83
N TYR A 204 9.92 16.76 12.53
CA TYR A 204 9.49 15.58 13.27
C TYR A 204 10.53 14.44 13.20
N ASP A 205 11.05 14.12 12.02
CA ASP A 205 12.08 13.09 11.84
C ASP A 205 13.35 13.41 12.64
N ALA A 206 13.82 14.66 12.57
CA ALA A 206 15.00 15.11 13.31
C ALA A 206 14.81 15.01 14.83
N LEU A 207 13.62 15.32 15.35
CA LEU A 207 13.27 15.16 16.76
C LEU A 207 13.13 13.67 17.13
N SER A 208 12.51 12.88 16.28
CA SER A 208 12.29 11.44 16.51
C SER A 208 13.60 10.68 16.66
N ARG A 209 14.63 11.03 15.91
CA ARG A 209 15.99 10.45 16.02
C ARG A 209 16.60 10.66 17.41
N LYS A 210 16.24 11.74 18.09
CA LYS A 210 16.78 12.08 19.41
C LYS A 210 15.89 11.67 20.57
N PHE A 211 14.58 11.84 20.43
CA PHE A 211 13.60 11.71 21.53
C PHE A 211 12.69 10.50 21.36
N GLY A 212 12.87 9.68 20.30
CA GLY A 212 12.00 8.56 19.96
C GLY A 212 10.80 8.97 19.11
N ALA A 213 10.24 8.01 18.37
CA ALA A 213 9.21 8.27 17.37
C ALA A 213 7.84 8.67 17.95
N TYR A 214 7.57 8.38 19.24
CA TYR A 214 6.27 8.66 19.84
C TYR A 214 6.25 10.07 20.49
N TRP A 215 5.82 11.07 19.73
CA TRP A 215 5.87 12.49 20.10
C TRP A 215 5.12 12.87 21.39
N LEU A 216 4.14 12.09 21.83
CA LEU A 216 3.45 12.30 23.11
C LEU A 216 4.37 12.04 24.34
N ASN A 217 5.53 11.42 24.15
CA ASN A 217 6.55 11.27 25.16
C ASN A 217 7.56 12.42 25.18
N TRP A 218 7.51 13.36 24.21
CA TRP A 218 8.41 14.50 24.18
C TRP A 218 8.05 15.54 25.23
N ASP A 219 8.96 16.49 25.46
CA ASP A 219 8.67 17.66 26.29
C ASP A 219 7.39 18.40 25.80
N LYS A 220 6.56 18.87 26.74
CA LYS A 220 5.29 19.53 26.41
C LYS A 220 5.45 20.73 25.45
N LYS A 221 6.57 21.47 25.56
CA LYS A 221 6.87 22.58 24.66
C LYS A 221 7.17 22.10 23.22
N LEU A 222 7.75 20.90 23.06
CA LEU A 222 7.94 20.29 21.75
C LEU A 222 6.64 19.71 21.20
N GLN A 223 5.77 19.17 22.07
CA GLN A 223 4.44 18.71 21.66
C GLN A 223 3.59 19.84 21.06
N THR A 224 3.76 21.09 21.53
CA THR A 224 3.01 22.27 21.06
C THR A 224 3.82 23.20 20.16
N ALA A 225 5.02 22.81 19.75
CA ALA A 225 5.88 23.64 18.93
C ALA A 225 5.24 24.05 17.59
N PRO A 226 4.50 23.19 16.86
CA PRO A 226 3.87 23.57 15.60
C PRO A 226 2.86 24.71 15.76
N GLU A 227 1.96 24.62 16.73
CA GLU A 227 0.96 25.68 17.00
C GLU A 227 1.61 26.98 17.49
N ASN A 228 2.62 26.84 18.35
CA ASN A 228 3.31 28.02 18.90
C ASN A 228 4.11 28.75 17.81
N ALA A 229 4.78 28.01 16.91
CA ALA A 229 5.47 28.59 15.77
C ALA A 229 4.50 29.40 14.89
N LYS A 230 3.34 28.82 14.55
CA LYS A 230 2.29 29.47 13.78
C LYS A 230 1.75 30.72 14.49
N ALA A 231 1.50 30.64 15.79
CA ALA A 231 1.00 31.77 16.58
C ALA A 231 2.01 32.91 16.69
N GLU A 232 3.30 32.62 16.76
CA GLU A 232 4.39 33.58 16.86
C GLU A 232 4.88 34.10 15.49
N GLY A 233 4.41 33.49 14.37
CA GLY A 233 4.80 33.87 13.01
C GLY A 233 6.27 33.56 12.67
N ILE A 234 6.84 32.54 13.30
CA ILE A 234 8.22 32.09 13.06
C ILE A 234 8.20 30.67 12.44
N THR A 235 9.36 30.22 11.91
CA THR A 235 9.45 28.85 11.36
C THR A 235 9.36 27.82 12.49
N LEU A 236 8.87 26.63 12.17
CA LEU A 236 8.83 25.52 13.13
C LEU A 236 10.24 25.15 13.61
N LYS A 237 11.23 25.17 12.72
CA LYS A 237 12.64 24.97 13.05
C LYS A 237 13.13 25.96 14.11
N ASP A 238 12.87 27.26 13.92
CA ASP A 238 13.32 28.30 14.87
C ASP A 238 12.63 28.11 16.21
N LYS A 239 11.33 27.78 16.23
CA LYS A 239 10.60 27.50 17.48
C LYS A 239 11.20 26.33 18.25
N ILE A 240 11.53 25.22 17.55
CA ILE A 240 12.14 24.04 18.17
C ILE A 240 13.52 24.38 18.72
N LEU A 241 14.34 25.13 17.99
CA LEU A 241 15.65 25.58 18.48
C LEU A 241 15.55 26.47 19.73
N GLN A 242 14.55 27.36 19.79
CA GLN A 242 14.26 28.15 20.99
C GLN A 242 13.87 27.25 22.19
N VAL A 243 13.01 26.26 21.97
CA VAL A 243 12.56 25.34 23.03
C VAL A 243 13.71 24.48 23.55
N LEU A 244 14.59 24.06 22.67
CA LEU A 244 15.71 23.16 23.01
C LEU A 244 16.94 23.90 23.58
N ASP A 245 17.08 25.19 23.37
CA ASP A 245 18.06 26.13 23.94
C ASP A 245 19.37 25.43 24.41
N GLY A 246 20.27 25.14 23.50
CA GLY A 246 21.54 24.45 23.79
C GLY A 246 21.47 22.97 24.16
N LYS A 247 20.27 22.36 24.28
CA LYS A 247 20.10 20.91 24.56
C LYS A 247 20.34 20.04 23.33
N ILE A 248 20.53 20.64 22.16
CA ILE A 248 20.74 19.97 20.87
C ILE A 248 21.88 20.65 20.14
N ASN A 249 22.66 19.89 19.40
CA ASN A 249 23.61 20.45 18.44
C ASN A 249 22.80 21.00 17.25
N LYS A 250 22.87 22.30 17.03
CA LYS A 250 22.11 22.98 15.98
C LYS A 250 22.51 22.49 14.59
N ASP A 251 23.80 22.34 14.32
CA ASP A 251 24.30 21.95 13.01
C ASP A 251 23.85 20.51 12.67
N GLU A 252 23.92 19.61 13.65
CA GLU A 252 23.41 18.22 13.50
C GLU A 252 21.89 18.19 13.27
N TYR A 253 21.14 19.06 13.96
CA TYR A 253 19.69 19.15 13.80
C TYR A 253 19.33 19.64 12.38
N GLU A 254 19.99 20.67 11.90
CA GLU A 254 19.79 21.22 10.56
C GLU A 254 20.24 20.22 9.48
N GLU A 255 21.35 19.48 9.72
CA GLU A 255 21.80 18.40 8.85
C GLU A 255 20.72 17.31 8.72
N ASN A 256 20.10 16.89 9.84
CA ASN A 256 19.04 15.87 9.83
C ASN A 256 17.78 16.34 9.07
N ILE A 257 17.37 17.60 9.24
CA ILE A 257 16.27 18.20 8.46
C ILE A 257 16.60 18.14 6.95
N GLY A 258 17.80 18.60 6.57
CA GLY A 258 18.22 18.60 5.17
C GLY A 258 18.33 17.22 4.58
N LEU A 259 18.84 16.25 5.35
CA LEU A 259 18.93 14.84 4.94
C LEU A 259 17.54 14.25 4.69
N TYR A 260 16.57 14.48 5.58
CA TYR A 260 15.19 14.01 5.37
C TYR A 260 14.59 14.60 4.08
N LYS A 261 14.69 15.92 3.89
CA LYS A 261 14.20 16.60 2.69
C LYS A 261 14.84 16.02 1.41
N PHE A 262 16.13 15.73 1.46
CA PHE A 262 16.85 15.10 0.36
C PHE A 262 16.40 13.65 0.08
N GLU A 263 16.18 12.84 1.11
CA GLU A 263 15.64 11.47 0.97
C GLU A 263 14.27 11.48 0.31
N GLN A 264 13.39 12.41 0.67
CA GLN A 264 12.05 12.57 0.08
C GLN A 264 12.12 13.08 -1.36
N PHE A 265 13.04 13.98 -1.68
CA PHE A 265 13.29 14.41 -3.05
C PHE A 265 13.76 13.25 -3.94
N LEU A 266 14.70 12.44 -3.47
CA LEU A 266 15.17 11.27 -4.23
C LEU A 266 14.03 10.29 -4.50
N TYR A 267 13.16 10.09 -3.50
CA TYR A 267 11.95 9.29 -3.70
C TYR A 267 11.07 9.87 -4.79
N ASP A 268 10.72 11.14 -4.69
CA ASP A 268 9.81 11.81 -5.63
C ASP A 268 10.34 11.74 -7.07
N LYS A 269 11.63 12.09 -7.27
CA LYS A 269 12.28 12.01 -8.59
C LYS A 269 12.20 10.61 -9.18
N GLN A 270 12.56 9.58 -8.41
CA GLN A 270 12.58 8.20 -8.91
C GLN A 270 11.19 7.60 -9.08
N TYR A 271 10.23 8.00 -8.24
CA TYR A 271 8.82 7.61 -8.38
C TYR A 271 8.22 8.17 -9.66
N ASN A 272 8.46 9.45 -9.95
CA ASN A 272 7.99 10.10 -11.18
C ASN A 272 8.59 9.40 -12.42
N GLN A 273 9.89 9.09 -12.43
CA GLN A 273 10.53 8.33 -13.51
C GLN A 273 9.91 6.95 -13.73
N MET A 274 9.57 6.23 -12.65
CA MET A 274 8.91 4.93 -12.76
C MET A 274 7.48 5.09 -13.31
N ALA A 275 6.75 6.12 -12.88
CA ALA A 275 5.41 6.40 -13.39
C ALA A 275 5.44 6.72 -14.89
N GLU A 276 6.43 7.46 -15.35
CA GLU A 276 6.66 7.74 -16.78
C GLU A 276 7.00 6.46 -17.57
N GLU A 277 7.87 5.60 -17.02
CA GLU A 277 8.18 4.30 -17.63
C GLU A 277 6.92 3.45 -17.80
N LEU A 278 6.06 3.38 -16.79
CA LEU A 278 4.79 2.67 -16.83
C LEU A 278 3.85 3.27 -17.88
N ALA A 279 3.69 4.60 -17.88
CA ALA A 279 2.84 5.31 -18.83
C ALA A 279 3.27 5.06 -20.28
N GLY A 280 4.58 5.09 -20.58
CA GLY A 280 5.15 4.75 -21.87
C GLY A 280 4.86 3.31 -22.33
N LYS A 281 4.48 2.44 -21.41
CA LYS A 281 4.05 1.06 -21.70
C LYS A 281 2.53 0.87 -21.72
N GLY A 282 1.77 1.95 -21.49
CA GLY A 282 0.30 1.92 -21.37
C GLY A 282 -0.17 1.30 -20.06
N ILE A 283 0.60 1.44 -18.99
CA ILE A 283 0.26 0.95 -17.64
C ILE A 283 0.19 2.15 -16.69
N ARG A 284 -0.84 2.22 -15.85
CA ARG A 284 -0.95 3.20 -14.77
C ARG A 284 -0.63 2.56 -13.43
N LEU A 285 -0.19 3.37 -12.48
CA LEU A 285 -0.19 2.98 -11.07
C LEU A 285 -1.60 3.08 -10.51
N MET A 286 -1.93 2.17 -9.60
CA MET A 286 -3.06 2.32 -8.69
C MET A 286 -2.51 2.12 -7.28
N MET A 287 -2.73 3.09 -6.41
CA MET A 287 -2.23 3.06 -5.04
C MET A 287 -3.38 3.02 -4.04
N ASP A 288 -3.17 2.31 -2.95
CA ASP A 288 -4.11 2.35 -1.83
C ASP A 288 -3.96 3.68 -1.07
N LEU A 289 -5.09 4.29 -0.77
CA LEU A 289 -5.19 5.42 0.16
C LEU A 289 -5.74 4.92 1.49
N PRO A 290 -4.91 4.83 2.55
CA PRO A 290 -5.37 4.45 3.88
C PRO A 290 -6.44 5.41 4.41
N VAL A 291 -7.43 4.87 5.14
CA VAL A 291 -8.53 5.67 5.72
C VAL A 291 -8.05 6.62 6.82
N GLY A 292 -6.92 6.33 7.46
CA GLY A 292 -6.38 7.10 8.57
C GLY A 292 -4.86 7.10 8.63
N VAL A 293 -4.32 7.73 9.67
CA VAL A 293 -2.89 7.78 9.99
C VAL A 293 -2.66 7.42 11.45
N SER A 294 -1.46 6.98 11.80
CA SER A 294 -1.07 6.63 13.17
C SER A 294 -1.29 7.81 14.12
N ALA A 295 -1.92 7.56 15.28
CA ALA A 295 -2.13 8.58 16.30
C ALA A 295 -0.82 9.15 16.88
N GLY A 296 0.25 8.37 16.87
CA GLY A 296 1.59 8.80 17.28
C GLY A 296 2.41 9.46 16.18
N GLY A 297 1.84 9.65 14.99
CA GLY A 297 2.57 10.10 13.81
C GLY A 297 2.68 11.61 13.65
N VAL A 298 3.45 12.00 12.63
CA VAL A 298 3.77 13.41 12.34
C VAL A 298 2.55 14.24 11.99
N ASP A 299 1.56 13.68 11.28
CA ASP A 299 0.35 14.44 10.93
C ASP A 299 -0.42 14.89 12.17
N VAL A 300 -0.51 13.99 13.18
CA VAL A 300 -1.20 14.34 14.43
C VAL A 300 -0.39 15.36 15.24
N TRP A 301 0.93 15.25 15.25
CA TRP A 301 1.80 16.24 15.90
C TRP A 301 1.76 17.60 15.22
N GLY A 302 1.90 17.63 13.90
CA GLY A 302 2.02 18.89 13.13
C GLY A 302 0.69 19.58 12.88
N LYS A 303 -0.43 18.85 12.88
CA LYS A 303 -1.75 19.35 12.45
C LYS A 303 -2.88 18.89 13.37
N LYS A 304 -2.74 19.15 14.68
CA LYS A 304 -3.71 18.69 15.71
C LYS A 304 -5.16 19.10 15.42
N SER A 305 -5.38 20.29 14.82
CA SER A 305 -6.71 20.82 14.49
C SER A 305 -7.53 19.90 13.56
N ILE A 306 -6.86 19.06 12.75
CA ILE A 306 -7.54 18.14 11.83
C ILE A 306 -7.95 16.82 12.47
N PHE A 307 -7.68 16.59 13.76
CA PHE A 307 -8.00 15.36 14.48
C PHE A 307 -8.88 15.62 15.71
N LEU A 308 -9.60 14.57 16.14
CA LEU A 308 -10.40 14.59 17.36
C LEU A 308 -9.54 14.16 18.56
N LEU A 309 -8.98 15.14 19.25
CA LEU A 309 -8.08 14.96 20.40
C LEU A 309 -8.67 15.58 21.65
N ASP A 310 -8.24 15.11 22.83
CA ASP A 310 -8.50 15.74 24.11
C ASP A 310 -7.54 16.91 24.39
N LYS A 311 -7.68 17.52 25.57
CA LYS A 311 -6.80 18.63 26.03
C LYS A 311 -5.32 18.26 26.16
N ASP A 312 -5.00 16.97 26.27
CA ASP A 312 -3.65 16.42 26.39
C ASP A 312 -3.15 15.88 25.05
N PHE A 313 -3.86 16.18 23.96
CA PHE A 313 -3.58 15.77 22.57
C PHE A 313 -3.67 14.27 22.33
N ARG A 314 -4.44 13.55 23.15
CA ARG A 314 -4.67 12.11 22.98
C ARG A 314 -5.98 11.86 22.27
N PRO A 315 -6.02 10.89 21.34
CA PRO A 315 -7.30 10.48 20.77
C PRO A 315 -8.24 9.95 21.86
N THR A 316 -9.47 10.45 21.90
CA THR A 316 -10.54 9.92 22.76
C THR A 316 -11.20 8.70 22.14
N LYS A 317 -11.12 8.61 20.82
CA LYS A 317 -11.61 7.51 19.99
C LYS A 317 -10.61 7.24 18.87
N VAL A 318 -10.55 5.98 18.43
CA VAL A 318 -9.70 5.54 17.32
C VAL A 318 -10.54 4.81 16.26
N SER A 319 -9.98 4.69 15.05
CA SER A 319 -10.63 3.98 13.97
C SER A 319 -10.59 2.46 14.15
N GLY A 320 -11.54 1.78 13.55
CA GLY A 320 -11.62 0.34 13.52
C GLY A 320 -12.77 -0.14 12.63
N CYS A 321 -13.12 -1.42 12.76
CA CYS A 321 -14.22 -2.03 12.03
C CYS A 321 -15.02 -2.96 12.93
N PRO A 322 -16.37 -2.96 12.82
CA PRO A 322 -17.21 -3.96 13.49
C PRO A 322 -16.87 -5.37 13.06
N SER A 323 -17.12 -6.33 13.94
CA SER A 323 -17.00 -7.75 13.62
C SER A 323 -17.93 -8.16 12.48
N GLU A 324 -17.48 -9.11 11.68
CA GLU A 324 -18.25 -9.71 10.61
C GLU A 324 -17.96 -11.23 10.51
N LYS A 325 -18.72 -11.94 9.65
CA LYS A 325 -18.58 -13.41 9.53
C LYS A 325 -17.17 -13.86 9.14
N ALA A 326 -16.49 -13.10 8.30
CA ALA A 326 -15.12 -13.40 7.89
C ALA A 326 -14.09 -13.06 8.98
N TYR A 327 -14.37 -12.02 9.77
CA TYR A 327 -13.56 -11.54 10.88
C TYR A 327 -14.49 -11.36 12.10
N PRO A 328 -14.66 -12.40 12.93
CA PRO A 328 -15.65 -12.42 14.00
C PRO A 328 -15.26 -11.62 15.25
N TYR A 329 -14.41 -10.64 15.12
CA TYR A 329 -13.94 -9.75 16.17
C TYR A 329 -13.90 -8.28 15.70
N THR A 330 -14.04 -7.35 16.64
CA THR A 330 -13.88 -5.93 16.36
C THR A 330 -12.41 -5.63 16.07
N GLN A 331 -12.15 -5.02 14.94
CA GLN A 331 -10.81 -4.54 14.62
C GLN A 331 -10.61 -3.14 15.22
N VAL A 332 -9.46 -2.91 15.85
CA VAL A 332 -9.04 -1.61 16.40
C VAL A 332 -7.70 -1.26 15.75
N TRP A 333 -7.69 -0.22 14.91
CA TRP A 333 -6.49 0.11 14.12
C TRP A 333 -5.62 1.18 14.78
N GLY A 334 -6.16 1.92 15.76
CA GLY A 334 -5.39 2.92 16.50
C GLY A 334 -5.12 4.22 15.76
N HIS A 335 -5.75 4.45 14.59
CA HIS A 335 -5.64 5.72 13.89
C HIS A 335 -6.43 6.81 14.61
N ALA A 336 -5.89 8.02 14.69
CA ALA A 336 -6.62 9.18 15.15
C ALA A 336 -7.76 9.53 14.17
N LEU A 337 -8.94 9.85 14.69
CA LEU A 337 -10.08 10.19 13.86
C LEU A 337 -9.98 11.63 13.35
N TYR A 338 -10.23 11.82 12.05
CA TYR A 338 -10.29 13.16 11.47
C TYR A 338 -11.45 13.98 12.00
N ASN A 339 -11.19 15.26 12.24
CA ASN A 339 -12.18 16.27 12.58
C ASN A 339 -12.74 16.93 11.30
N TYR A 340 -13.83 16.39 10.78
CA TYR A 340 -14.49 16.91 9.57
C TYR A 340 -15.13 18.30 9.77
N ASP A 341 -15.21 18.80 11.01
CA ASP A 341 -15.71 20.15 11.32
C ASP A 341 -14.56 21.19 11.25
N SER A 342 -13.31 20.76 11.14
CA SER A 342 -12.15 21.63 10.94
C SER A 342 -11.99 22.03 9.47
N PRO A 343 -11.90 23.32 9.14
CA PRO A 343 -11.55 23.76 7.79
C PRO A 343 -10.19 23.20 7.31
N ASP A 344 -9.20 23.15 8.20
CA ASP A 344 -7.86 22.66 7.91
C ASP A 344 -7.84 21.19 7.43
N PHE A 345 -8.84 20.37 7.87
CA PHE A 345 -8.98 18.99 7.38
C PHE A 345 -9.24 18.95 5.86
N TRP A 346 -10.10 19.83 5.38
CA TRP A 346 -10.50 19.81 3.98
C TRP A 346 -9.37 20.26 3.06
N GLU A 347 -8.58 21.24 3.48
CA GLU A 347 -7.37 21.67 2.76
C GLU A 347 -6.32 20.56 2.73
N TYR A 348 -6.05 19.94 3.87
CA TYR A 348 -5.14 18.78 3.98
C TYR A 348 -5.59 17.61 3.10
N HIS A 349 -6.89 17.28 3.12
CA HIS A 349 -7.46 16.18 2.35
C HIS A 349 -7.33 16.44 0.84
N GLU A 350 -7.71 17.64 0.39
CA GLU A 350 -7.59 18.06 -1.01
C GLU A 350 -6.13 18.02 -1.49
N ALA A 351 -5.21 18.58 -0.72
CA ALA A 351 -3.79 18.59 -1.05
C ALA A 351 -3.22 17.17 -1.18
N SER A 352 -3.57 16.27 -0.25
CA SER A 352 -3.12 14.87 -0.31
C SER A 352 -3.66 14.13 -1.53
N LEU A 353 -4.91 14.38 -1.93
CA LEU A 353 -5.50 13.79 -3.12
C LEU A 353 -4.79 14.27 -4.40
N LYS A 354 -4.55 15.59 -4.52
CA LYS A 354 -3.85 16.17 -5.68
C LYS A 354 -2.46 15.56 -5.85
N GLN A 355 -1.72 15.39 -4.76
CA GLN A 355 -0.39 14.79 -4.80
C GLN A 355 -0.42 13.31 -5.24
N LEU A 356 -1.36 12.52 -4.72
CA LEU A 356 -1.44 11.09 -5.06
C LEU A 356 -1.92 10.88 -6.51
N LEU A 357 -2.94 11.63 -6.92
CA LEU A 357 -3.56 11.49 -8.25
C LEU A 357 -2.66 11.98 -9.40
N LYS A 358 -1.59 12.72 -9.12
CA LYS A 358 -0.64 13.16 -10.15
C LYS A 358 -0.14 11.98 -10.99
N ASN A 359 0.16 10.84 -10.36
CA ASN A 359 0.77 9.69 -11.03
C ASN A 359 0.03 8.36 -10.83
N ALA A 360 -1.04 8.32 -10.06
CA ALA A 360 -1.74 7.07 -9.74
C ALA A 360 -3.26 7.24 -9.69
N ASP A 361 -3.98 6.19 -10.06
CA ASP A 361 -5.36 6.01 -9.66
C ASP A 361 -5.40 5.53 -8.20
N LEU A 362 -6.53 5.62 -7.51
CA LEU A 362 -6.60 5.31 -6.09
C LEU A 362 -7.61 4.18 -5.80
N ARG A 363 -7.16 3.18 -5.05
CA ARG A 363 -8.05 2.34 -4.26
C ARG A 363 -8.25 3.02 -2.90
N LEU A 364 -9.49 3.28 -2.54
CA LEU A 364 -9.84 3.90 -1.27
C LEU A 364 -10.07 2.79 -0.25
N ASP A 365 -9.08 2.61 0.61
CA ASP A 365 -9.08 1.59 1.65
C ASP A 365 -10.16 1.88 2.69
N HIS A 366 -10.88 0.86 3.11
CA HIS A 366 -12.02 0.95 4.05
C HIS A 366 -12.96 2.12 3.72
N PHE A 367 -13.32 2.29 2.46
CA PHE A 367 -14.09 3.44 1.98
C PHE A 367 -15.38 3.69 2.76
N VAL A 368 -16.01 2.64 3.27
CA VAL A 368 -17.21 2.75 4.09
C VAL A 368 -17.02 3.68 5.29
N GLY A 369 -15.79 3.87 5.77
CA GLY A 369 -15.40 4.79 6.83
C GLY A 369 -15.57 6.27 6.47
N TYR A 370 -15.62 6.63 5.18
CA TYR A 370 -15.97 7.98 4.72
C TYR A 370 -17.48 8.23 4.68
N VAL A 371 -18.30 7.18 4.81
CA VAL A 371 -19.76 7.28 4.89
C VAL A 371 -20.21 7.18 6.34
N ASN A 372 -19.81 6.08 6.99
CA ASN A 372 -20.04 5.82 8.41
C ASN A 372 -18.75 5.23 8.98
N ARG A 373 -18.16 5.87 9.97
CA ARG A 373 -16.94 5.36 10.59
C ARG A 373 -17.22 4.68 11.93
N ALA A 374 -16.48 3.63 12.23
CA ALA A 374 -16.41 3.09 13.57
C ALA A 374 -15.44 3.95 14.40
N ALA A 375 -15.98 4.62 15.41
CA ALA A 375 -15.27 5.51 16.31
C ALA A 375 -15.16 4.85 17.69
N ILE A 376 -14.17 3.96 17.84
CA ILE A 376 -14.00 3.10 19.01
C ILE A 376 -13.40 3.92 20.15
N PRO A 377 -14.09 4.05 21.31
CA PRO A 377 -13.56 4.83 22.43
C PRO A 377 -12.31 4.18 23.01
N VAL A 378 -11.34 4.99 23.41
CA VAL A 378 -10.12 4.51 24.08
C VAL A 378 -10.43 3.99 25.47
N GLU A 379 -11.45 4.56 26.13
CA GLU A 379 -12.02 4.08 27.40
C GLU A 379 -13.54 3.88 27.24
N TYR A 380 -14.05 2.73 27.66
CA TYR A 380 -15.48 2.41 27.58
C TYR A 380 -15.97 1.76 28.86
N LYS A 381 -17.04 2.31 29.43
CA LYS A 381 -17.71 1.76 30.62
C LYS A 381 -18.93 0.95 30.18
N LYS A 382 -18.90 -0.37 30.42
CA LYS A 382 -20.03 -1.27 30.15
C LYS A 382 -21.22 -0.95 31.07
N ALA A 383 -22.41 -1.44 30.72
CA ALA A 383 -23.64 -1.29 31.50
C ALA A 383 -23.49 -1.90 32.92
N ASP A 384 -22.69 -2.93 33.09
CA ASP A 384 -22.37 -3.56 34.39
C ASP A 384 -21.35 -2.77 35.24
N GLY A 385 -20.88 -1.63 34.74
CA GLY A 385 -19.90 -0.78 35.41
C GLY A 385 -18.45 -1.10 35.09
N THR A 386 -18.15 -2.17 34.35
CA THR A 386 -16.78 -2.54 33.95
C THR A 386 -16.17 -1.49 33.03
N LEU A 387 -14.98 -0.97 33.40
CA LEU A 387 -14.22 -0.06 32.58
C LEU A 387 -13.28 -0.84 31.67
N LEU A 388 -13.47 -0.71 30.36
CA LEU A 388 -12.55 -1.23 29.32
C LEU A 388 -11.67 -0.07 28.83
N LYS A 389 -10.37 -0.30 28.74
CA LYS A 389 -9.40 0.64 28.17
C LYS A 389 -8.78 0.03 26.91
N GLY A 390 -8.53 0.78 25.89
CA GLY A 390 -7.89 0.46 24.61
C GLY A 390 -7.63 -1.03 24.32
N ASN A 391 -6.54 -1.55 24.89
CA ASN A 391 -6.19 -2.97 24.77
C ASN A 391 -7.19 -3.95 25.42
N ASP A 392 -8.04 -3.52 26.36
CA ASP A 392 -9.01 -4.40 27.00
C ASP A 392 -10.30 -4.51 26.20
N ILE A 393 -10.69 -3.47 25.46
CA ILE A 393 -11.72 -3.57 24.42
C ILE A 393 -11.30 -4.64 23.42
N PHE A 394 -10.04 -4.62 23.06
CA PHE A 394 -9.43 -5.59 22.17
C PHE A 394 -9.26 -6.97 22.80
N LYS A 395 -8.85 -7.07 24.08
CA LYS A 395 -8.67 -8.33 24.83
C LYS A 395 -10.01 -9.00 25.16
N SER A 396 -11.07 -8.24 25.46
CA SER A 396 -12.41 -8.81 25.73
C SER A 396 -12.96 -9.56 24.53
N VAL A 397 -12.49 -9.22 23.35
CA VAL A 397 -12.76 -9.95 22.11
C VAL A 397 -11.91 -11.23 22.02
N LYS A 398 -10.71 -11.24 22.58
CA LYS A 398 -9.73 -12.33 22.50
C LYS A 398 -10.04 -13.48 23.46
N ASP A 399 -10.48 -13.17 24.68
CA ASP A 399 -10.76 -14.15 25.74
C ASP A 399 -12.17 -14.78 25.61
N GLY A 400 -13.05 -14.18 24.84
CA GLY A 400 -14.45 -14.61 24.66
C GLY A 400 -14.68 -15.77 23.70
N GLY A 401 -13.63 -16.41 23.15
CA GLY A 401 -13.77 -17.46 22.15
C GLY A 401 -14.48 -16.91 20.87
N MET A 402 -14.67 -17.72 19.85
CA MET A 402 -15.29 -17.35 18.55
C MET A 402 -16.78 -16.89 18.68
N GLY A 403 -17.13 -16.14 19.70
CA GLY A 403 -18.40 -15.49 19.90
C GLY A 403 -18.24 -14.00 19.68
N GLU A 404 -19.16 -13.44 18.98
CA GLU A 404 -19.38 -12.05 18.59
C GLU A 404 -18.52 -11.03 19.36
N GLY A 405 -17.48 -10.51 18.69
CA GLY A 405 -16.66 -9.45 19.27
C GLY A 405 -17.54 -8.29 19.71
N PHE A 406 -17.29 -7.77 20.91
CA PHE A 406 -18.06 -6.65 21.44
C PHE A 406 -17.91 -5.44 20.54
N PHE A 407 -19.00 -4.98 19.96
CA PHE A 407 -19.08 -3.72 19.23
C PHE A 407 -20.41 -3.05 19.58
N ASP A 408 -20.34 -1.82 20.05
CA ASP A 408 -21.54 -1.03 20.32
C ASP A 408 -21.90 -0.22 19.07
N ASN A 409 -23.12 -0.37 18.58
CA ASN A 409 -23.59 0.38 17.42
C ASN A 409 -23.60 1.90 17.62
N SER A 410 -23.59 2.39 18.87
CA SER A 410 -23.43 3.82 19.18
C SER A 410 -22.05 4.36 18.80
N TRP A 411 -21.08 3.49 18.53
CA TRP A 411 -19.74 3.88 18.04
C TRP A 411 -19.72 4.18 16.55
N ILE A 412 -20.82 3.94 15.83
CA ILE A 412 -20.91 4.31 14.40
C ILE A 412 -21.26 5.80 14.31
N GLU A 413 -20.37 6.57 13.73
CA GLU A 413 -20.54 7.99 13.46
C GLU A 413 -20.91 8.25 12.00
N ASP A 414 -21.88 9.13 11.76
CA ASP A 414 -22.26 9.56 10.41
C ASP A 414 -21.27 10.61 9.88
N ILE A 415 -20.58 10.27 8.79
CA ILE A 415 -19.67 11.16 8.08
C ILE A 415 -20.31 11.66 6.76
N TYR A 416 -21.31 10.94 6.25
CA TYR A 416 -21.96 11.26 4.97
C TYR A 416 -22.44 12.71 4.88
N ASN A 417 -22.93 13.27 6.00
CA ASN A 417 -23.51 14.61 6.06
C ASN A 417 -22.50 15.71 6.43
N LYS A 418 -21.24 15.37 6.72
CA LYS A 418 -20.21 16.38 7.01
C LYS A 418 -19.86 17.18 5.75
N LYS A 419 -19.66 18.49 5.91
CA LYS A 419 -19.45 19.44 4.81
C LYS A 419 -18.19 20.27 5.00
N SER A 420 -17.52 20.52 3.90
CA SER A 420 -16.44 21.51 3.82
C SER A 420 -16.97 22.93 4.00
N PRO A 421 -16.10 23.94 4.24
CA PRO A 421 -16.48 25.36 4.21
C PRO A 421 -17.15 25.78 2.88
N LYS A 422 -16.85 25.06 1.78
CA LYS A 422 -17.47 25.27 0.45
C LYS A 422 -18.82 24.55 0.28
N GLY A 423 -19.32 23.87 1.32
CA GLY A 423 -20.56 23.11 1.30
C GLY A 423 -20.48 21.74 0.64
N GLU A 424 -19.30 21.28 0.24
CA GLU A 424 -19.05 19.98 -0.38
C GLU A 424 -18.92 18.88 0.69
N ASN A 425 -19.44 17.70 0.44
CA ASN A 425 -19.07 16.53 1.23
C ASN A 425 -17.78 15.89 0.68
N VAL A 426 -17.25 14.92 1.40
CA VAL A 426 -15.99 14.25 1.05
C VAL A 426 -16.02 13.62 -0.36
N PHE A 427 -17.17 13.12 -0.80
CA PHE A 427 -17.34 12.49 -2.11
C PHE A 427 -17.31 13.53 -3.25
N GLU A 428 -17.90 14.69 -3.01
CA GLU A 428 -17.88 15.83 -3.94
C GLU A 428 -16.45 16.35 -4.10
N VAL A 429 -15.66 16.36 -3.02
CA VAL A 429 -14.22 16.70 -3.07
C VAL A 429 -13.43 15.67 -3.88
N PHE A 430 -13.60 14.34 -3.67
CA PHE A 430 -12.98 13.32 -4.50
C PHE A 430 -13.29 13.53 -5.99
N ILE A 431 -14.56 13.72 -6.34
CA ILE A 431 -15.00 13.90 -7.72
C ILE A 431 -14.43 15.18 -8.33
N ARG A 432 -14.46 16.29 -7.60
CA ARG A 432 -13.94 17.57 -8.07
C ARG A 432 -12.44 17.52 -8.31
N VAL A 433 -11.66 17.02 -7.34
CA VAL A 433 -10.19 16.96 -7.47
C VAL A 433 -9.77 16.11 -8.67
N ALA A 434 -10.39 14.95 -8.90
CA ALA A 434 -10.10 14.16 -10.10
C ALA A 434 -10.37 14.94 -11.38
N LYS A 435 -11.52 15.63 -11.47
CA LYS A 435 -11.89 16.44 -12.64
C LYS A 435 -10.96 17.63 -12.87
N GLU A 436 -10.52 18.31 -11.81
CA GLU A 436 -9.54 19.41 -11.89
C GLU A 436 -8.21 18.94 -12.49
N LEU A 437 -7.85 17.67 -12.27
CA LEU A 437 -6.66 17.03 -12.83
C LEU A 437 -6.92 16.39 -14.22
N GLY A 438 -8.08 16.62 -14.84
CA GLY A 438 -8.45 16.04 -16.13
C GLY A 438 -8.76 14.53 -16.08
N LEU A 439 -8.95 13.96 -14.89
CA LEU A 439 -9.25 12.55 -14.70
C LEU A 439 -10.76 12.30 -14.68
N LYS A 440 -11.17 11.07 -15.04
CA LYS A 440 -12.56 10.61 -14.92
C LYS A 440 -12.74 9.86 -13.59
N PRO A 441 -13.53 10.38 -12.65
CA PRO A 441 -13.69 9.74 -11.34
C PRO A 441 -14.07 8.26 -11.42
N GLU A 442 -14.96 7.89 -12.36
CA GLU A 442 -15.43 6.52 -12.61
C GLU A 442 -14.39 5.58 -13.26
N GLU A 443 -13.19 6.08 -13.52
CA GLU A 443 -12.03 5.30 -14.00
C GLU A 443 -10.86 5.35 -13.02
N THR A 444 -10.89 6.31 -12.09
CA THR A 444 -9.79 6.68 -11.20
C THR A 444 -9.93 6.08 -9.80
N TYR A 445 -11.17 5.99 -9.28
CA TYR A 445 -11.39 5.57 -7.90
C TYR A 445 -12.02 4.19 -7.81
N VAL A 446 -11.35 3.29 -7.09
CA VAL A 446 -11.86 1.97 -6.72
C VAL A 446 -12.12 1.95 -5.22
N LEU A 447 -13.33 1.57 -4.82
CA LEU A 447 -13.76 1.59 -3.42
C LEU A 447 -13.66 0.23 -2.79
N GLU A 448 -13.00 0.13 -1.64
CA GLU A 448 -13.24 -1.00 -0.74
C GLU A 448 -14.51 -0.75 0.04
N ASP A 449 -15.64 -1.18 -0.50
CA ASP A 449 -16.97 -0.85 -0.03
C ASP A 449 -17.78 -2.08 0.41
N PHE A 450 -17.15 -3.04 1.04
CA PHE A 450 -17.80 -4.21 1.61
C PHE A 450 -17.74 -4.20 3.16
N GLY A 451 -18.30 -5.23 3.78
CA GLY A 451 -18.39 -5.35 5.22
C GLY A 451 -19.69 -4.79 5.83
N PRO A 452 -19.79 -4.76 7.16
CA PRO A 452 -21.03 -4.39 7.88
C PRO A 452 -21.51 -2.96 7.60
N LEU A 453 -20.59 -2.01 7.50
CA LEU A 453 -20.89 -0.59 7.30
C LEU A 453 -21.46 -0.29 5.90
N ALA A 454 -21.21 -1.15 4.90
CA ALA A 454 -21.81 -1.04 3.57
C ALA A 454 -23.32 -1.34 3.53
N LYS A 455 -23.90 -1.80 4.64
CA LYS A 455 -25.34 -2.11 4.74
C LYS A 455 -26.17 -0.97 5.34
N THR A 456 -25.56 0.12 5.77
CA THR A 456 -26.21 1.26 6.41
C THR A 456 -27.11 2.03 5.43
N LYS A 457 -28.05 2.84 5.99
CA LYS A 457 -28.91 3.71 5.18
C LYS A 457 -28.09 4.76 4.45
N ALA A 458 -27.14 5.40 5.14
CA ALA A 458 -26.27 6.43 4.57
C ALA A 458 -25.44 5.86 3.40
N TYR A 459 -24.93 4.62 3.51
CA TYR A 459 -24.20 3.99 2.41
C TYR A 459 -25.10 3.74 1.18
N LYS A 460 -26.36 3.34 1.38
CA LYS A 460 -27.32 3.18 0.26
C LYS A 460 -27.63 4.52 -0.41
N GLU A 461 -27.74 5.60 0.36
CA GLU A 461 -27.91 6.96 -0.17
C GLU A 461 -26.67 7.41 -0.96
N PHE A 462 -25.46 7.16 -0.43
CA PHE A 462 -24.20 7.37 -1.14
C PHE A 462 -24.22 6.63 -2.49
N GLN A 463 -24.50 5.35 -2.50
CA GLN A 463 -24.53 4.56 -3.75
C GLN A 463 -25.54 5.12 -4.77
N LYS A 464 -26.71 5.54 -4.31
CA LYS A 464 -27.74 6.15 -5.18
C LYS A 464 -27.27 7.48 -5.80
N LYS A 465 -26.59 8.33 -5.02
CA LYS A 465 -26.20 9.69 -5.45
C LYS A 465 -24.88 9.70 -6.20
N PHE A 466 -23.90 8.99 -5.69
CA PHE A 466 -22.49 9.09 -6.12
C PHE A 466 -21.92 7.80 -6.74
N GLY A 467 -22.54 6.64 -6.53
CA GLY A 467 -21.98 5.34 -6.90
C GLY A 467 -21.54 5.23 -8.37
N LYS A 468 -22.19 5.97 -9.28
CA LYS A 468 -21.77 6.02 -10.71
C LYS A 468 -20.39 6.64 -10.96
N ASN A 469 -19.87 7.41 -10.01
CA ASN A 469 -18.58 8.09 -10.10
C ASN A 469 -17.41 7.26 -9.55
N PHE A 470 -17.68 6.06 -9.07
CA PHE A 470 -16.71 5.19 -8.41
C PHE A 470 -16.88 3.76 -8.88
N ILE A 471 -15.82 2.96 -8.77
CA ILE A 471 -15.84 1.52 -9.05
C ILE A 471 -15.91 0.78 -7.72
N SER A 472 -17.02 0.07 -7.47
CA SER A 472 -17.19 -0.79 -6.27
C SER A 472 -16.35 -2.06 -6.38
N GLN A 473 -15.64 -2.44 -5.31
CA GLN A 473 -14.93 -3.71 -5.25
C GLN A 473 -15.84 -4.87 -4.83
N HIS A 474 -15.65 -6.02 -5.48
CA HIS A 474 -16.29 -7.28 -5.12
C HIS A 474 -15.27 -8.42 -5.13
N VAL A 475 -15.27 -9.22 -4.08
CA VAL A 475 -14.45 -10.42 -3.98
C VAL A 475 -15.36 -11.64 -4.15
N PRO A 476 -15.54 -12.17 -5.37
CA PRO A 476 -16.50 -13.23 -5.64
C PRO A 476 -16.28 -14.47 -4.76
N VAL A 477 -15.02 -14.84 -4.54
CA VAL A 477 -14.67 -16.02 -3.72
C VAL A 477 -15.04 -15.85 -2.25
N GLY A 478 -15.00 -14.61 -1.72
CA GLY A 478 -15.43 -14.28 -0.35
C GLY A 478 -16.94 -14.15 -0.19
N MET A 479 -17.69 -13.97 -1.31
CA MET A 479 -19.12 -13.71 -1.33
C MET A 479 -19.99 -14.96 -1.61
N ASP A 480 -19.46 -16.17 -1.44
CA ASP A 480 -20.13 -17.40 -1.91
C ASP A 480 -20.46 -17.32 -3.42
N ILE A 481 -19.42 -17.37 -4.23
CA ILE A 481 -19.48 -17.35 -5.69
C ILE A 481 -20.43 -18.42 -6.26
N CYS A 482 -20.64 -19.52 -5.53
CA CYS A 482 -21.55 -20.59 -5.92
C CYS A 482 -23.02 -20.19 -5.87
N ASP A 483 -23.38 -19.08 -5.21
CA ASP A 483 -24.74 -18.55 -5.22
C ASP A 483 -24.98 -17.64 -6.45
N ALA A 484 -25.92 -18.06 -7.31
CA ALA A 484 -26.28 -17.28 -8.49
C ALA A 484 -26.79 -15.87 -8.14
N LYS A 485 -27.38 -15.65 -6.93
CA LYS A 485 -27.82 -14.33 -6.48
C LYS A 485 -26.63 -13.39 -6.30
N ASN A 486 -25.54 -13.88 -5.71
CA ASN A 486 -24.34 -13.08 -5.50
C ASN A 486 -23.67 -12.68 -6.83
N ARG A 487 -23.68 -13.57 -7.83
CA ARG A 487 -23.13 -13.28 -9.17
C ARG A 487 -23.90 -12.19 -9.94
N LYS A 488 -25.21 -12.00 -9.63
CA LYS A 488 -26.02 -10.94 -10.29
C LYS A 488 -25.52 -9.51 -10.01
N HIS A 489 -24.74 -9.31 -8.97
CA HIS A 489 -24.15 -8.02 -8.62
C HIS A 489 -22.85 -7.72 -9.37
N LEU A 490 -22.26 -8.71 -10.06
CA LEU A 490 -21.06 -8.54 -10.88
C LEU A 490 -21.42 -7.90 -12.23
N LYS A 491 -21.54 -6.57 -12.26
CA LYS A 491 -21.99 -5.81 -13.43
C LYS A 491 -21.04 -4.64 -13.72
N LYS A 492 -21.25 -4.01 -14.90
CA LYS A 492 -20.38 -3.04 -15.58
C LYS A 492 -19.52 -2.09 -14.73
N ASN A 493 -20.02 -1.53 -13.64
CA ASN A 493 -19.28 -0.54 -12.85
C ASN A 493 -18.69 -1.12 -11.55
N VAL A 494 -18.16 -2.33 -11.63
CA VAL A 494 -17.50 -2.99 -10.49
C VAL A 494 -16.08 -3.43 -10.86
N ALA A 495 -15.24 -3.53 -9.84
CA ALA A 495 -13.97 -4.23 -9.88
C ALA A 495 -14.15 -5.60 -9.20
N ILE A 496 -13.86 -6.68 -9.89
CA ILE A 496 -13.82 -8.00 -9.26
C ILE A 496 -12.40 -8.42 -8.97
N LEU A 497 -12.20 -9.00 -7.78
CA LEU A 497 -10.89 -9.40 -7.27
C LEU A 497 -10.80 -10.91 -7.17
N THR A 498 -9.67 -11.49 -7.58
CA THR A 498 -9.36 -12.89 -7.23
C THR A 498 -9.06 -13.00 -5.73
N GLY A 499 -8.46 -12.00 -5.16
CA GLY A 499 -8.13 -11.79 -3.76
C GLY A 499 -7.49 -10.43 -3.54
N ASN A 500 -7.12 -10.13 -2.32
CA ASN A 500 -6.31 -8.96 -1.95
C ASN A 500 -5.19 -9.38 -0.98
N HIS A 501 -4.48 -8.41 -0.41
CA HIS A 501 -3.38 -8.66 0.53
C HIS A 501 -3.83 -9.32 1.85
N ASP A 502 -5.10 -9.18 2.24
CA ASP A 502 -5.67 -9.73 3.48
C ASP A 502 -6.29 -11.13 3.29
N MET A 503 -6.46 -11.57 2.04
CA MET A 503 -7.17 -12.80 1.75
C MET A 503 -6.20 -13.96 1.45
N PRO A 504 -6.62 -15.20 1.72
CA PRO A 504 -5.92 -16.37 1.23
C PRO A 504 -5.80 -16.34 -0.31
N PRO A 505 -4.68 -16.85 -0.86
CA PRO A 505 -4.55 -17.02 -2.30
C PRO A 505 -5.69 -17.88 -2.89
N LEU A 506 -6.00 -17.65 -4.17
CA LEU A 506 -7.04 -18.38 -4.89
C LEU A 506 -6.83 -19.92 -4.84
N ARG A 507 -5.57 -20.35 -4.77
CA ARG A 507 -5.22 -21.78 -4.58
C ARG A 507 -5.77 -22.34 -3.28
N GLU A 508 -5.58 -21.65 -2.16
CA GLU A 508 -6.13 -22.10 -0.87
C GLU A 508 -7.66 -22.12 -0.88
N PHE A 509 -8.29 -21.20 -1.60
CA PHE A 509 -9.74 -21.21 -1.78
C PHE A 509 -10.20 -22.45 -2.53
N VAL A 510 -9.52 -22.83 -3.62
CA VAL A 510 -9.80 -24.07 -4.37
C VAL A 510 -9.60 -25.28 -3.48
N ASP A 511 -8.53 -25.33 -2.70
CA ASP A 511 -8.29 -26.43 -1.76
C ASP A 511 -9.41 -26.61 -0.75
N LYS A 512 -9.92 -25.50 -0.18
CA LYS A 512 -11.05 -25.54 0.76
C LYS A 512 -12.34 -26.04 0.11
N LEU A 513 -12.62 -25.64 -1.12
CA LEU A 513 -13.84 -26.05 -1.83
C LEU A 513 -13.78 -27.48 -2.37
N THR A 514 -12.59 -28.04 -2.49
CA THR A 514 -12.35 -29.44 -2.92
C THR A 514 -12.01 -30.36 -1.75
N ASP A 515 -12.03 -29.86 -0.49
CA ASP A 515 -11.79 -30.68 0.70
C ASP A 515 -12.90 -31.73 0.85
N GLU A 516 -12.51 -32.97 1.13
CA GLU A 516 -13.45 -34.08 1.37
C GLU A 516 -14.37 -33.81 2.57
N LYS A 517 -13.92 -33.01 3.54
CA LYS A 517 -14.66 -32.62 4.74
C LYS A 517 -15.64 -31.47 4.50
N LEU A 518 -15.70 -30.90 3.30
CA LEU A 518 -16.63 -29.83 2.98
C LEU A 518 -18.08 -30.38 3.09
N ASP A 519 -18.96 -29.53 3.63
CA ASP A 519 -20.39 -29.85 3.72
C ASP A 519 -20.96 -30.29 2.36
N LYS A 520 -21.70 -31.40 2.36
CA LYS A 520 -22.24 -32.02 1.12
C LYS A 520 -23.05 -31.07 0.26
N ARG A 521 -23.78 -30.12 0.88
CA ARG A 521 -24.60 -29.14 0.17
C ARG A 521 -23.70 -28.11 -0.52
N MET A 522 -22.65 -27.66 0.17
CA MET A 522 -21.67 -26.74 -0.40
C MET A 522 -20.90 -27.40 -1.54
N LYS A 523 -20.47 -28.66 -1.37
CA LYS A 523 -19.79 -29.43 -2.41
C LYS A 523 -20.63 -29.54 -3.70
N LYS A 524 -21.92 -29.92 -3.58
CA LYS A 524 -22.84 -30.00 -4.74
C LYS A 524 -23.03 -28.63 -5.41
N ARG A 525 -23.08 -27.54 -4.64
CA ARG A 525 -23.18 -26.18 -5.18
C ARG A 525 -21.94 -25.78 -5.94
N PHE A 526 -20.76 -26.11 -5.41
CA PHE A 526 -19.49 -25.83 -6.05
C PHE A 526 -19.31 -26.66 -7.34
N GLU A 527 -19.56 -27.95 -7.32
CA GLU A 527 -19.54 -28.79 -8.53
C GLU A 527 -20.48 -28.27 -9.61
N ARG A 528 -21.69 -27.84 -9.24
CA ARG A 528 -22.61 -27.20 -10.18
C ARG A 528 -22.03 -25.91 -10.76
N PHE A 529 -21.44 -25.05 -9.93
CA PHE A 529 -20.75 -23.83 -10.38
C PHE A 529 -19.63 -24.16 -11.36
N CYS A 530 -18.84 -25.20 -11.09
CA CYS A 530 -17.78 -25.64 -11.99
C CYS A 530 -18.33 -26.07 -13.36
N ARG A 531 -19.46 -26.80 -13.39
CA ARG A 531 -20.07 -27.21 -14.67
C ARG A 531 -20.71 -26.04 -15.42
N GLU A 532 -21.51 -25.23 -14.73
CA GLU A 532 -22.34 -24.19 -15.37
C GLU A 532 -21.55 -22.93 -15.72
N GLU A 533 -20.64 -22.48 -14.84
CA GLU A 533 -19.93 -21.21 -14.99
C GLU A 533 -18.49 -21.39 -15.50
N LEU A 534 -17.79 -22.41 -15.03
CA LEU A 534 -16.43 -22.71 -15.48
C LEU A 534 -16.40 -23.65 -16.68
N GLN A 535 -17.55 -24.28 -17.04
CA GLN A 535 -17.71 -25.20 -18.16
C GLN A 535 -16.78 -26.41 -18.08
N LEU A 536 -16.52 -26.92 -16.87
CA LEU A 536 -15.66 -28.07 -16.61
C LEU A 536 -16.43 -29.37 -16.74
N THR A 537 -15.77 -30.38 -17.30
CA THR A 537 -16.22 -31.77 -17.32
C THR A 537 -16.12 -32.40 -15.92
N ASP A 538 -16.76 -33.56 -15.72
CA ASP A 538 -16.72 -34.29 -14.45
C ASP A 538 -15.31 -34.76 -14.05
N ASP A 539 -14.41 -34.97 -15.01
CA ASP A 539 -13.02 -35.30 -14.72
C ASP A 539 -12.20 -34.05 -14.36
N GLU A 540 -12.41 -32.94 -15.05
CA GLU A 540 -11.73 -31.69 -14.75
C GLU A 540 -12.13 -31.11 -13.37
N ILE A 541 -13.35 -31.37 -12.90
CA ILE A 541 -13.79 -30.96 -11.54
C ILE A 541 -13.02 -31.72 -10.43
N LYS A 542 -12.39 -32.83 -10.74
CA LYS A 542 -11.51 -33.58 -9.82
C LYS A 542 -10.08 -33.00 -9.79
N ASP A 543 -9.70 -32.27 -10.83
CA ASP A 543 -8.38 -31.65 -10.94
C ASP A 543 -8.39 -30.20 -10.38
N LYS A 544 -7.73 -30.01 -9.25
CA LYS A 544 -7.58 -28.69 -8.61
C LYS A 544 -6.90 -27.65 -9.51
N ASN A 545 -6.00 -28.07 -10.41
CA ASN A 545 -5.34 -27.16 -11.34
C ASN A 545 -6.31 -26.70 -12.42
N ALA A 546 -7.13 -27.61 -12.98
CA ALA A 546 -8.16 -27.24 -13.93
C ALA A 546 -9.18 -26.28 -13.34
N ILE A 547 -9.64 -26.54 -12.11
CA ILE A 547 -10.54 -25.62 -11.37
C ILE A 547 -9.89 -24.25 -11.20
N TYR A 548 -8.65 -24.21 -10.71
CA TYR A 548 -7.94 -22.96 -10.45
C TYR A 548 -7.76 -22.14 -11.73
N GLU A 549 -7.26 -22.74 -12.80
CA GLU A 549 -6.99 -22.06 -14.07
C GLU A 549 -8.28 -21.51 -14.70
N ASN A 550 -9.37 -22.29 -14.68
CA ASN A 550 -10.65 -21.85 -15.21
C ASN A 550 -11.35 -20.83 -14.28
N LEU A 551 -11.17 -20.91 -12.97
CA LEU A 551 -11.67 -19.89 -12.04
C LEU A 551 -10.94 -18.56 -12.24
N LEU A 552 -9.60 -18.57 -12.40
CA LEU A 552 -8.83 -17.38 -12.72
C LEU A 552 -9.29 -16.77 -14.06
N LYS A 553 -9.41 -17.58 -15.10
CA LYS A 553 -9.91 -17.18 -16.43
C LYS A 553 -11.32 -16.59 -16.35
N TRP A 554 -12.21 -17.20 -15.54
CA TRP A 554 -13.59 -16.75 -15.35
C TRP A 554 -13.67 -15.28 -14.89
N HIS A 555 -12.78 -14.82 -14.01
CA HIS A 555 -12.76 -13.42 -13.60
C HIS A 555 -12.57 -12.48 -14.80
N TYR A 556 -11.67 -12.84 -15.70
CA TYR A 556 -11.34 -12.02 -16.88
C TYR A 556 -12.38 -12.09 -18.03
N THR A 557 -13.36 -12.98 -17.92
CA THR A 557 -14.44 -13.10 -18.93
C THR A 557 -15.73 -12.39 -18.52
N LYS A 558 -15.77 -11.72 -17.38
CA LYS A 558 -16.97 -11.02 -16.91
C LYS A 558 -17.10 -9.62 -17.51
N ASP A 559 -18.36 -9.17 -17.69
CA ASP A 559 -18.69 -7.82 -18.16
C ASP A 559 -18.61 -6.83 -16.99
N VAL A 560 -17.40 -6.54 -16.55
CA VAL A 560 -17.08 -5.64 -15.43
C VAL A 560 -16.09 -4.56 -15.86
N LYS A 561 -16.04 -3.47 -15.13
CA LYS A 561 -15.10 -2.36 -15.41
C LYS A 561 -13.65 -2.78 -15.19
N GLN A 562 -13.37 -3.48 -14.11
CA GLN A 562 -12.00 -3.85 -13.74
C GLN A 562 -11.92 -5.29 -13.20
N VAL A 563 -10.82 -5.96 -13.49
CA VAL A 563 -10.38 -7.18 -12.78
C VAL A 563 -9.07 -6.89 -12.06
N GLN A 564 -9.00 -7.23 -10.78
CA GLN A 564 -7.79 -7.15 -9.98
C GLN A 564 -7.34 -8.56 -9.60
N THR A 565 -6.10 -8.88 -9.91
CA THR A 565 -5.48 -10.17 -9.60
C THR A 565 -4.23 -9.94 -8.78
N THR A 566 -4.03 -10.71 -7.71
CA THR A 566 -2.76 -10.67 -6.98
C THR A 566 -1.67 -11.42 -7.75
N LEU A 567 -0.40 -11.07 -7.54
CA LEU A 567 0.69 -11.79 -8.21
C LEU A 567 0.68 -13.28 -7.84
N GLN A 568 0.42 -13.62 -6.57
CA GLN A 568 0.32 -15.01 -6.13
C GLN A 568 -0.80 -15.76 -6.84
N ASP A 569 -1.94 -15.10 -7.11
CA ASP A 569 -3.04 -15.70 -7.86
C ASP A 569 -2.72 -15.79 -9.35
N ALA A 570 -2.02 -14.84 -9.94
CA ALA A 570 -1.55 -14.92 -11.32
C ALA A 570 -0.57 -16.09 -11.53
N LEU A 571 0.28 -16.35 -10.54
CA LEU A 571 1.27 -17.44 -10.57
C LEU A 571 0.73 -18.77 -10.02
N GLY A 572 -0.41 -18.79 -9.36
CA GLY A 572 -0.96 -19.98 -8.72
C GLY A 572 -0.14 -20.53 -7.57
N ILE A 573 0.39 -19.65 -6.72
CA ILE A 573 1.24 -19.99 -5.58
C ILE A 573 0.58 -19.66 -4.25
N TYR A 574 1.09 -20.25 -3.16
CA TYR A 574 0.57 -20.07 -1.79
C TYR A 574 1.24 -18.91 -1.03
N PHE A 575 1.81 -17.95 -1.73
CA PHE A 575 2.43 -16.78 -1.13
C PHE A 575 1.39 -15.85 -0.51
N ARG A 576 1.60 -15.40 0.71
CA ARG A 576 0.76 -14.41 1.41
C ARG A 576 1.60 -13.24 1.88
N PRO A 577 1.33 -12.00 1.46
CA PRO A 577 2.06 -10.82 1.93
C PRO A 577 1.60 -10.38 3.32
N ASN A 578 0.37 -10.67 3.72
CA ASN A 578 -0.21 -10.30 5.01
C ASN A 578 -1.17 -11.37 5.55
N ILE A 579 -1.31 -11.46 6.87
CA ILE A 579 -2.39 -12.16 7.56
C ILE A 579 -3.03 -11.19 8.55
N PRO A 580 -4.29 -10.78 8.34
CA PRO A 580 -4.98 -9.85 9.22
C PRO A 580 -5.02 -10.33 10.66
N GLY A 581 -4.88 -9.41 11.62
CA GLY A 581 -4.94 -9.70 13.04
C GLY A 581 -3.66 -10.27 13.66
N PHE A 582 -2.64 -10.58 12.86
CA PHE A 582 -1.38 -11.13 13.37
C PHE A 582 -0.67 -10.18 14.36
N TRP A 583 -0.65 -8.89 14.07
CA TRP A 583 -0.01 -7.86 14.91
C TRP A 583 -0.59 -7.75 16.30
N ASN A 584 -1.83 -8.12 16.46
CA ASN A 584 -2.56 -8.03 17.70
C ASN A 584 -2.44 -9.31 18.56
N GLY A 585 -1.53 -10.21 18.20
CA GLY A 585 -1.38 -11.52 18.81
C GLY A 585 -2.61 -12.41 18.65
N MET A 586 -3.52 -12.05 17.72
CA MET A 586 -4.66 -12.86 17.32
C MET A 586 -4.24 -13.75 16.16
N LEU A 587 -3.64 -14.86 16.52
CA LEU A 587 -3.51 -15.98 15.61
C LEU A 587 -4.91 -16.56 15.45
N ASP A 588 -5.55 -16.32 14.33
CA ASP A 588 -6.77 -17.02 14.00
C ASP A 588 -6.46 -18.51 13.94
N LYS A 589 -7.02 -19.28 14.86
CA LYS A 589 -6.88 -20.75 14.90
C LYS A 589 -7.27 -21.40 13.57
N PHE A 590 -8.10 -20.74 12.80
CA PHE A 590 -8.53 -21.17 11.47
C PHE A 590 -7.41 -20.98 10.41
N LEU A 591 -6.60 -19.91 10.53
CA LEU A 591 -5.46 -19.64 9.64
C LEU A 591 -4.19 -20.40 10.04
N MET A 592 -4.07 -20.82 11.29
CA MET A 592 -2.91 -21.60 11.80
C MET A 592 -2.79 -23.03 11.24
N LYS A 593 -3.72 -23.51 10.42
CA LYS A 593 -3.56 -24.77 9.70
C LYS A 593 -2.64 -24.68 8.50
N THR A 594 -2.24 -23.50 8.11
CA THR A 594 -1.19 -23.28 7.12
C THR A 594 0.16 -23.24 7.85
N THR A 595 1.16 -23.94 7.33
CA THR A 595 2.50 -24.24 7.81
C THR A 595 3.17 -23.27 8.82
N PRO A 596 4.11 -23.73 9.67
CA PRO A 596 4.88 -22.90 10.61
C PRO A 596 5.56 -21.66 9.98
N GLU A 597 5.83 -21.70 8.68
CA GLU A 597 6.38 -20.59 7.89
C GLU A 597 5.42 -19.38 7.78
N ALA A 598 4.14 -19.61 8.09
CA ALA A 598 3.12 -18.56 8.11
C ALA A 598 3.17 -17.64 9.35
N LEU A 599 4.11 -17.83 10.26
CA LEU A 599 4.17 -17.12 11.56
C LEU A 599 5.09 -15.90 11.58
N LEU A 600 5.77 -15.57 10.47
CA LEU A 600 6.71 -14.46 10.40
C LEU A 600 6.01 -13.15 10.01
N PRO A 601 6.55 -11.98 10.42
CA PRO A 601 5.99 -10.69 10.03
C PRO A 601 5.92 -10.61 8.50
N TYR A 602 4.71 -10.34 8.00
CA TYR A 602 4.45 -10.21 6.58
C TYR A 602 4.84 -8.79 6.12
N TRP A 603 4.75 -8.46 4.88
CA TRP A 603 5.23 -7.23 4.25
C TRP A 603 6.74 -7.16 4.00
N ASN A 604 7.49 -8.17 4.43
CA ASN A 604 8.94 -8.25 4.32
C ASN A 604 9.46 -9.38 3.42
N ARG A 605 8.57 -10.12 2.77
CA ARG A 605 8.92 -11.23 1.87
C ARG A 605 9.30 -10.75 0.50
N VAL A 606 10.37 -11.32 -0.05
CA VAL A 606 10.94 -10.96 -1.35
C VAL A 606 10.97 -12.19 -2.25
N PHE A 607 10.55 -12.03 -3.51
CA PHE A 607 10.68 -13.06 -4.51
C PHE A 607 12.16 -13.31 -4.88
N PRO A 608 12.52 -14.52 -5.32
CA PRO A 608 13.87 -14.79 -5.82
C PRO A 608 14.22 -13.90 -7.01
N LYS A 609 15.51 -13.54 -7.17
CA LYS A 609 15.97 -12.84 -8.37
C LYS A 609 15.60 -13.59 -9.64
N ASP A 610 15.22 -12.82 -10.65
CA ASP A 610 14.80 -13.35 -11.94
C ASP A 610 13.63 -14.36 -11.91
N PHE A 611 12.77 -14.29 -10.86
CA PHE A 611 11.69 -15.25 -10.66
C PHE A 611 10.75 -15.38 -11.88
N LEU A 612 10.56 -14.32 -12.68
CA LEU A 612 9.73 -14.36 -13.90
C LEU A 612 10.44 -14.97 -15.11
N THR A 613 11.75 -15.09 -15.08
CA THR A 613 12.56 -15.54 -16.24
C THR A 613 13.40 -16.78 -15.96
N ARG A 614 13.53 -17.16 -14.68
CA ARG A 614 14.36 -18.29 -14.26
C ARG A 614 13.68 -19.61 -14.55
N GLU A 615 14.34 -20.48 -15.32
CA GLU A 615 13.93 -21.86 -15.51
C GLU A 615 14.24 -22.70 -14.27
N ASN A 616 13.40 -23.70 -14.02
CA ASN A 616 13.61 -24.60 -12.89
C ASN A 616 14.80 -25.54 -13.19
N GLN A 617 15.85 -25.48 -12.40
CA GLN A 617 17.02 -26.36 -12.55
C GLN A 617 16.93 -27.65 -11.71
N SER A 618 15.93 -27.83 -10.88
CA SER A 618 15.94 -28.87 -9.84
C SER A 618 14.74 -29.83 -9.82
N GLY A 619 13.85 -29.81 -10.82
CA GLY A 619 12.77 -30.81 -10.91
C GLY A 619 11.69 -30.81 -9.82
N ILE A 620 11.75 -29.87 -8.87
CA ILE A 620 10.82 -29.74 -7.75
C ILE A 620 9.97 -28.47 -7.95
N ASN A 621 8.76 -28.63 -8.45
CA ASN A 621 7.77 -27.64 -8.87
C ASN A 621 8.03 -26.98 -10.25
N PRO A 622 6.98 -26.68 -11.03
CA PRO A 622 7.16 -25.85 -12.22
C PRO A 622 7.75 -24.52 -11.79
N GLY A 623 8.88 -24.12 -12.34
CA GLY A 623 9.56 -22.89 -12.01
C GLY A 623 8.63 -21.69 -12.22
N TYR A 624 8.84 -20.61 -11.47
CA TYR A 624 8.04 -19.37 -11.58
C TYR A 624 7.90 -18.88 -13.03
N LYS A 625 8.92 -19.08 -13.88
CA LYS A 625 8.85 -18.75 -15.31
C LYS A 625 7.70 -19.47 -16.02
N SER A 626 7.56 -20.79 -15.82
CA SER A 626 6.48 -21.58 -16.43
C SER A 626 5.11 -21.07 -15.98
N LEU A 627 4.94 -20.70 -14.71
CA LEU A 627 3.70 -20.15 -14.18
C LEU A 627 3.42 -18.74 -14.73
N ALA A 628 4.46 -17.91 -14.82
CA ALA A 628 4.37 -16.58 -15.39
C ALA A 628 3.99 -16.62 -16.88
N ASP A 629 4.58 -17.55 -17.65
CA ASP A 629 4.28 -17.76 -19.06
C ASP A 629 2.85 -18.28 -19.26
N LYS A 630 2.36 -19.18 -18.41
CA LYS A 630 0.96 -19.63 -18.44
C LYS A 630 -0.01 -18.47 -18.29
N PHE A 631 0.21 -17.58 -17.32
CA PHE A 631 -0.62 -16.41 -17.13
C PHE A 631 -0.57 -15.47 -18.33
N VAL A 632 0.63 -15.20 -18.85
CA VAL A 632 0.81 -14.37 -20.06
C VAL A 632 0.08 -14.96 -21.26
N ASN A 633 0.16 -16.27 -21.48
CA ASN A 633 -0.51 -16.94 -22.60
C ASN A 633 -2.04 -16.87 -22.43
N MET A 634 -2.57 -17.17 -21.24
CA MET A 634 -3.99 -17.00 -20.95
C MET A 634 -4.47 -15.56 -21.27
N MET A 635 -3.70 -14.56 -20.88
CA MET A 635 -4.05 -13.16 -21.12
C MET A 635 -3.96 -12.77 -22.61
N LYS A 636 -3.00 -13.34 -23.35
CA LYS A 636 -2.92 -13.14 -24.83
C LYS A 636 -4.09 -13.77 -25.56
N ASP A 637 -4.54 -14.95 -25.12
CA ASP A 637 -5.70 -15.65 -25.71
C ASP A 637 -7.00 -14.88 -25.45
N LEU A 638 -7.17 -14.33 -24.24
CA LEU A 638 -8.35 -13.53 -23.87
C LEU A 638 -8.35 -12.13 -24.53
N TYR A 639 -7.16 -11.56 -24.74
CA TYR A 639 -6.97 -10.20 -25.27
C TYR A 639 -5.97 -10.21 -26.45
N PRO A 640 -6.33 -10.81 -27.59
CA PRO A 640 -5.44 -10.85 -28.75
C PRO A 640 -5.12 -9.45 -29.25
N LYS A 641 -3.94 -9.27 -29.87
CA LYS A 641 -3.66 -8.03 -30.61
C LYS A 641 -4.67 -7.90 -31.74
N ASN A 642 -5.26 -6.73 -31.89
CA ASN A 642 -6.00 -6.44 -33.12
C ASN A 642 -5.05 -6.60 -34.30
N LYS A 643 -5.49 -7.34 -35.34
CA LYS A 643 -4.69 -7.54 -36.57
C LYS A 643 -4.50 -6.24 -37.37
N ASN A 644 -5.11 -5.12 -36.92
CA ASN A 644 -5.15 -3.84 -37.64
C ASN A 644 -4.49 -2.66 -36.91
N THR A 645 -3.57 -2.90 -35.96
CA THR A 645 -2.70 -1.86 -35.39
C THR A 645 -1.24 -2.22 -35.56
#